data_44a0a8b7a3dc791ed839c5b4978333e2
#
_entry.id   44a0a8b7a3dc791ed839c5b4978333e2
#
_cell.length_a   1.000
_cell.length_b   1.000
_cell.length_c   1.000
_cell.angle_alpha   90.00
_cell.angle_beta   90.00
_cell.angle_gamma   90.00
#
_symmetry.space_group_name_H-M   'P 1'
#
loop_
_entity.id
_entity.type
_entity.pdbx_description
1 polymer ?
#
loop_
_entity_poly.entity_id
_entity_poly.type
_entity_poly.pdbx_seq_one_letter_code
_entity_poly.pdbx_strand_id
1 'polypeptide(L)'
;IQDLPYQTRVLNISENEISKIDGYTFSHLPKLQELVLRKNKVNGVDTWAFHNLNDLLILDLSYNLIQSLDTVDLTDLKHLQIFDLSHNRIHTIQMGTLGPLGALQELDLSFNNVSDFRSVANAVSQLPDFLRLSLSSNFITDLKSEQSVTVLSSLQSLNLRNNSISVLDFTFYSMPSLIELNVTRNNLSAVNKSSFSNLPMLAKVTFDENSLNISQLLGLVLPNLTEFHWSSMRPALQHELVSACQVFQTFPKLQLLDIKHSKIAVTNLSIIGRCTNLTSLILSTSPLPRLQEKDLQDFKYLEVLYLDKCKLRRIANSSWRGLNNLHTLILERNQLSDLEDKLFSPLTSLQYLDLSKNYLTHLNEKAFSGLRRLNYLSLKGCKITAATRNNFRYFSNLRVLDLQDNSISLIKSNAHIYLRKLETLLLSGNKILTIQKNGLKGLVSLKELSLANNNIYKITDNTFKFVKSLRSLDLSRNQLWPLHKFQSPTPFLNLTQLEYLDASYQAEGNIYIPASLFQGLQSLKVLRLQGNPSAFFRNVSFEFLLNLTELDISATVYTMTDPPISFEKELFKKLGQLRNLTLDNNGIQFLPEDVFTNVPMLEHISLRYNRLTNISEDILKNVPNLNYFDMYMNTLSCSCDNYWFQNWSKCNTEVQIPFIQSYKCFGLEANEMLFENQDFSFCTNTGYYFFLGSFIITFSLLTVNLLVVKLKWTVRYMYCMLEVWFRWKLETTDKVHKYDAYISYCEDDEIWVVEKLLHMLEEQGQRKFKLCFKPRDFVPGIYHLDNIQDAISNSRKTLCVVSRKYLESEWCREEMQLACSWAFSYKEDVLLMVFLEEIPEYRLSAYHKLRKLIKQNTYIDWPEDPRGEEVFWLKLRQALDGGKYHKMSFLFK
;
A
#
# COMPACT_ATOMS: atom_id res chain seq x y z
N ILE A 1 -15.69 11.23 -17.65
CA ILE A 1 -14.59 12.21 -17.90
C ILE A 1 -15.04 13.61 -17.44
N GLN A 2 -16.30 13.99 -17.63
CA GLN A 2 -16.82 15.34 -17.26
C GLN A 2 -16.68 15.67 -15.77
N ASP A 3 -16.58 14.68 -14.91
CA ASP A 3 -16.45 14.84 -13.45
C ASP A 3 -15.00 15.00 -12.97
N LEU A 4 -14.01 14.96 -13.88
CA LEU A 4 -12.60 15.13 -13.51
C LEU A 4 -12.29 16.60 -13.16
N PRO A 5 -11.44 16.83 -12.13
CA PRO A 5 -11.04 18.18 -11.74
C PRO A 5 -10.38 18.95 -12.90
N TYR A 6 -10.72 20.20 -13.08
CA TYR A 6 -10.18 21.05 -14.15
C TYR A 6 -8.64 21.21 -14.09
N GLN A 7 -8.03 20.96 -12.92
CA GLN A 7 -6.58 21.03 -12.70
C GLN A 7 -5.84 19.71 -13.04
N THR A 8 -6.55 18.69 -13.55
CA THR A 8 -5.95 17.42 -13.96
C THR A 8 -4.85 17.65 -14.98
N ARG A 9 -3.64 17.14 -14.70
CA ARG A 9 -2.46 17.25 -15.58
C ARG A 9 -2.17 15.98 -16.34
N VAL A 10 -2.47 14.83 -15.77
CA VAL A 10 -2.24 13.52 -16.39
C VAL A 10 -3.55 12.74 -16.37
N LEU A 11 -3.96 12.26 -17.55
CA LEU A 11 -5.13 11.39 -17.69
C LEU A 11 -4.73 10.13 -18.45
N ASN A 12 -4.74 9.01 -17.74
CA ASN A 12 -4.51 7.69 -18.34
C ASN A 12 -5.79 6.87 -18.29
N ILE A 13 -6.40 6.67 -19.47
CA ILE A 13 -7.59 5.84 -19.69
C ILE A 13 -7.29 4.71 -20.67
N SER A 14 -6.07 4.20 -20.65
CA SER A 14 -5.65 3.05 -21.46
C SER A 14 -6.35 1.75 -21.03
N GLU A 15 -6.29 0.77 -21.94
CA GLU A 15 -6.85 -0.58 -21.72
C GLU A 15 -8.35 -0.60 -21.42
N ASN A 16 -9.11 0.27 -22.09
CA ASN A 16 -10.58 0.35 -22.04
C ASN A 16 -11.21 -0.05 -23.40
N GLU A 17 -12.50 0.15 -23.54
CA GLU A 17 -13.26 -0.18 -24.77
C GLU A 17 -13.74 1.05 -25.53
N ILE A 18 -13.04 2.17 -25.41
CA ILE A 18 -13.40 3.43 -26.07
C ILE A 18 -13.32 3.23 -27.59
N SER A 19 -14.44 3.41 -28.30
CA SER A 19 -14.53 3.22 -29.75
C SER A 19 -14.45 4.52 -30.55
N LYS A 20 -14.81 5.66 -29.94
CA LYS A 20 -14.80 6.98 -30.58
C LYS A 20 -14.41 8.04 -29.56
N ILE A 21 -13.72 9.09 -30.04
CA ILE A 21 -13.47 10.32 -29.28
C ILE A 21 -14.35 11.41 -29.89
N ASP A 22 -15.38 11.79 -29.16
CA ASP A 22 -16.32 12.82 -29.59
C ASP A 22 -15.75 14.22 -29.42
N GLY A 23 -16.31 15.20 -30.15
CA GLY A 23 -15.90 16.59 -30.04
C GLY A 23 -16.07 17.13 -28.63
N TYR A 24 -15.13 17.98 -28.20
CA TYR A 24 -15.11 18.63 -26.88
C TYR A 24 -15.00 17.71 -25.65
N THR A 25 -14.72 16.41 -25.82
CA THR A 25 -14.65 15.43 -24.74
C THR A 25 -13.71 15.85 -23.60
N PHE A 26 -12.58 16.46 -23.94
CA PHE A 26 -11.56 16.88 -22.96
C PHE A 26 -11.50 18.40 -22.74
N SER A 27 -12.37 19.18 -23.33
CA SER A 27 -12.31 20.65 -23.37
C SER A 27 -12.36 21.33 -21.99
N HIS A 28 -12.87 20.63 -20.96
CA HIS A 28 -12.92 21.09 -19.58
C HIS A 28 -11.60 20.84 -18.80
N LEU A 29 -10.57 20.23 -19.43
CA LEU A 29 -9.27 19.90 -18.83
C LEU A 29 -8.12 20.73 -19.46
N PRO A 30 -8.14 22.07 -19.43
CA PRO A 30 -7.16 22.93 -20.13
C PRO A 30 -5.74 22.81 -19.58
N LYS A 31 -5.56 22.21 -18.38
CA LYS A 31 -4.26 22.02 -17.74
C LYS A 31 -3.66 20.63 -18.01
N LEU A 32 -4.30 19.84 -18.86
CA LEU A 32 -3.85 18.51 -19.19
C LEU A 32 -2.51 18.56 -19.93
N GLN A 33 -1.51 17.86 -19.42
CA GLN A 33 -0.15 17.76 -19.97
C GLN A 33 0.10 16.42 -20.64
N GLU A 34 -0.54 15.37 -20.14
CA GLU A 34 -0.41 14.01 -20.68
C GLU A 34 -1.78 13.37 -20.81
N LEU A 35 -2.10 12.87 -22.01
CA LEU A 35 -3.32 12.13 -22.32
C LEU A 35 -2.97 10.78 -22.93
N VAL A 36 -3.28 9.70 -22.23
CA VAL A 36 -3.01 8.34 -22.66
C VAL A 36 -4.30 7.56 -22.90
N LEU A 37 -4.55 7.22 -24.16
CA LEU A 37 -5.71 6.44 -24.65
C LEU A 37 -5.27 5.08 -25.26
N ARG A 38 -4.10 4.62 -24.91
CA ARG A 38 -3.47 3.40 -25.44
C ARG A 38 -4.36 2.17 -25.24
N LYS A 39 -4.31 1.23 -26.19
CA LYS A 39 -5.06 -0.06 -26.14
C LYS A 39 -6.55 0.13 -25.90
N ASN A 40 -7.18 0.95 -26.72
CA ASN A 40 -8.63 1.08 -26.83
C ASN A 40 -9.12 0.56 -28.20
N LYS A 41 -10.36 0.85 -28.57
CA LYS A 41 -10.95 0.48 -29.86
C LYS A 41 -11.25 1.71 -30.71
N VAL A 42 -10.53 2.82 -30.49
CA VAL A 42 -10.79 4.10 -31.16
C VAL A 42 -10.59 3.97 -32.65
N ASN A 43 -11.67 4.08 -33.41
CA ASN A 43 -11.66 4.07 -34.89
C ASN A 43 -12.04 5.43 -35.50
N GLY A 44 -12.63 6.32 -34.72
CA GLY A 44 -13.02 7.68 -35.14
C GLY A 44 -12.61 8.71 -34.08
N VAL A 45 -12.04 9.81 -34.56
CA VAL A 45 -11.70 11.00 -33.77
C VAL A 45 -12.45 12.18 -34.40
N ASP A 46 -13.29 12.83 -33.63
CA ASP A 46 -14.07 13.99 -34.11
C ASP A 46 -13.18 15.19 -34.35
N THR A 47 -13.63 16.11 -35.20
CA THR A 47 -12.89 17.34 -35.54
C THR A 47 -12.41 18.10 -34.31
N TRP A 48 -13.26 18.31 -33.33
CA TRP A 48 -12.98 19.06 -32.09
C TRP A 48 -12.62 18.21 -30.86
N ALA A 49 -12.13 16.98 -31.07
CA ALA A 49 -11.82 16.03 -30.00
C ALA A 49 -10.80 16.55 -28.99
N PHE A 50 -9.82 17.34 -29.45
CA PHE A 50 -8.72 17.85 -28.63
C PHE A 50 -8.80 19.36 -28.38
N HIS A 51 -10.00 19.94 -28.54
CA HIS A 51 -10.21 21.38 -28.33
C HIS A 51 -9.86 21.81 -26.91
N ASN A 52 -9.21 22.98 -26.75
CA ASN A 52 -8.78 23.61 -25.49
C ASN A 52 -7.67 22.87 -24.72
N LEU A 53 -6.92 21.93 -25.34
CA LEU A 53 -5.80 21.21 -24.72
C LEU A 53 -4.47 21.95 -24.95
N ASN A 54 -4.40 23.23 -24.67
CA ASN A 54 -3.25 24.08 -25.00
C ASN A 54 -1.96 23.71 -24.24
N ASP A 55 -2.05 23.12 -23.03
CA ASP A 55 -0.90 22.73 -22.22
C ASP A 55 -0.45 21.27 -22.49
N LEU A 56 -1.07 20.55 -23.45
CA LEU A 56 -0.77 19.14 -23.70
C LEU A 56 0.63 18.98 -24.30
N LEU A 57 1.44 18.10 -23.68
CA LEU A 57 2.81 17.78 -24.08
C LEU A 57 2.92 16.40 -24.71
N ILE A 58 2.14 15.44 -24.23
CA ILE A 58 2.17 14.04 -24.64
C ILE A 58 0.75 13.57 -24.96
N LEU A 59 0.58 13.05 -26.19
CA LEU A 59 -0.65 12.37 -26.64
C LEU A 59 -0.33 10.96 -27.12
N ASP A 60 -0.81 9.97 -26.39
CA ASP A 60 -0.68 8.54 -26.73
C ASP A 60 -2.04 7.97 -27.19
N LEU A 61 -2.16 7.75 -28.49
CA LEU A 61 -3.28 7.07 -29.14
C LEU A 61 -2.89 5.69 -29.68
N SER A 62 -1.82 5.11 -29.18
CA SER A 62 -1.30 3.83 -29.68
C SER A 62 -2.23 2.65 -29.40
N TYR A 63 -2.10 1.59 -30.20
CA TYR A 63 -2.94 0.38 -30.10
C TYR A 63 -4.44 0.67 -30.20
N ASN A 64 -4.81 1.40 -31.25
CA ASN A 64 -6.19 1.74 -31.61
C ASN A 64 -6.53 1.31 -33.05
N LEU A 65 -7.60 1.80 -33.62
CA LEU A 65 -8.08 1.44 -34.95
C LEU A 65 -8.16 2.64 -35.90
N ILE A 66 -7.42 3.73 -35.62
CA ILE A 66 -7.44 5.01 -36.33
C ILE A 66 -6.91 4.81 -37.74
N GLN A 67 -7.66 5.29 -38.75
CA GLN A 67 -7.30 5.16 -40.19
C GLN A 67 -6.75 6.47 -40.77
N SER A 68 -7.20 7.62 -40.31
CA SER A 68 -6.78 8.94 -40.75
C SER A 68 -6.96 9.97 -39.65
N LEU A 69 -6.19 11.05 -39.70
CA LEU A 69 -6.31 12.24 -38.84
C LEU A 69 -6.69 13.47 -39.65
N ASP A 70 -6.97 13.37 -40.93
CA ASP A 70 -7.11 14.50 -41.84
C ASP A 70 -8.30 15.41 -41.51
N THR A 71 -9.27 14.93 -40.76
CA THR A 71 -10.46 15.68 -40.30
C THR A 71 -10.35 16.23 -38.89
N VAL A 72 -9.25 15.91 -38.17
CA VAL A 72 -9.06 16.29 -36.78
C VAL A 72 -8.43 17.68 -36.69
N ASP A 73 -9.00 18.57 -35.89
CA ASP A 73 -8.40 19.87 -35.61
C ASP A 73 -7.37 19.76 -34.50
N LEU A 74 -6.11 20.00 -34.85
CA LEU A 74 -4.96 19.93 -33.94
C LEU A 74 -4.45 21.31 -33.54
N THR A 75 -5.18 22.40 -33.84
CA THR A 75 -4.73 23.80 -33.69
C THR A 75 -4.47 24.20 -32.24
N ASP A 76 -5.13 23.58 -31.29
CA ASP A 76 -4.94 23.86 -29.85
C ASP A 76 -3.75 23.09 -29.22
N LEU A 77 -3.18 22.11 -29.93
CA LEU A 77 -2.07 21.30 -29.44
C LEU A 77 -0.69 21.93 -29.69
N LYS A 78 -0.57 23.23 -29.45
CA LYS A 78 0.63 24.02 -29.80
C LYS A 78 1.90 23.61 -29.07
N HIS A 79 1.77 23.04 -27.89
CA HIS A 79 2.88 22.62 -27.05
C HIS A 79 3.13 21.11 -27.09
N LEU A 80 2.41 20.35 -27.94
CA LEU A 80 2.57 18.91 -28.06
C LEU A 80 3.98 18.58 -28.53
N GLN A 81 4.71 17.75 -27.75
CA GLN A 81 6.08 17.34 -28.00
C GLN A 81 6.16 15.90 -28.50
N ILE A 82 5.33 15.02 -27.95
CA ILE A 82 5.33 13.57 -28.27
C ILE A 82 3.93 13.18 -28.71
N PHE A 83 3.85 12.60 -29.90
CA PHE A 83 2.62 12.06 -30.48
C PHE A 83 2.81 10.59 -30.86
N ASP A 84 2.25 9.68 -30.07
CA ASP A 84 2.28 8.24 -30.37
C ASP A 84 0.96 7.79 -31.04
N LEU A 85 1.08 7.39 -32.30
CA LEU A 85 0.03 6.83 -33.13
C LEU A 85 0.35 5.38 -33.53
N SER A 86 1.30 4.75 -32.87
CA SER A 86 1.73 3.38 -33.22
C SER A 86 0.60 2.35 -33.06
N HIS A 87 0.70 1.25 -33.79
CA HIS A 87 -0.31 0.17 -33.75
C HIS A 87 -1.74 0.67 -34.06
N ASN A 88 -1.87 1.39 -35.15
CA ASN A 88 -3.13 1.85 -35.73
C ASN A 88 -3.32 1.35 -37.17
N ARG A 89 -4.16 1.96 -37.97
CA ARG A 89 -4.44 1.61 -39.38
C ARG A 89 -4.22 2.77 -40.32
N ILE A 90 -3.34 3.72 -39.98
CA ILE A 90 -3.08 4.93 -40.76
C ILE A 90 -2.38 4.55 -42.07
N HIS A 91 -2.91 5.06 -43.19
CA HIS A 91 -2.34 4.83 -44.52
C HIS A 91 -1.51 6.02 -45.02
N THR A 92 -1.97 7.23 -44.77
CA THR A 92 -1.35 8.48 -45.18
C THR A 92 -1.61 9.57 -44.19
N ILE A 93 -0.77 10.62 -44.19
CA ILE A 93 -1.00 11.87 -43.49
C ILE A 93 -0.95 12.98 -44.54
N GLN A 94 -2.00 13.76 -44.69
CA GLN A 94 -2.05 14.85 -45.65
C GLN A 94 -1.11 15.99 -45.30
N MET A 95 -0.58 16.67 -46.32
CA MET A 95 0.22 17.89 -46.09
C MET A 95 -0.58 18.95 -45.34
N GLY A 96 -0.02 19.50 -44.27
CA GLY A 96 -0.67 20.51 -43.40
C GLY A 96 -1.41 19.97 -42.19
N THR A 97 -1.77 18.66 -42.13
CA THR A 97 -2.44 18.08 -40.96
C THR A 97 -1.64 18.26 -39.66
N LEU A 98 -0.33 18.11 -39.72
CA LEU A 98 0.56 18.27 -38.57
C LEU A 98 1.08 19.70 -38.40
N GLY A 99 0.82 20.61 -39.37
CA GLY A 99 1.31 21.98 -39.34
C GLY A 99 1.06 22.80 -38.06
N PRO A 100 -0.08 22.65 -37.40
CA PRO A 100 -0.36 23.32 -36.13
C PRO A 100 0.55 22.88 -34.95
N LEU A 101 1.20 21.71 -35.03
CA LEU A 101 1.99 21.11 -33.96
C LEU A 101 3.42 21.66 -33.94
N GLY A 102 3.59 22.99 -33.86
CA GLY A 102 4.89 23.64 -33.96
C GLY A 102 5.98 23.17 -32.98
N ALA A 103 5.61 22.64 -31.80
CA ALA A 103 6.52 22.14 -30.79
C ALA A 103 6.79 20.62 -30.88
N LEU A 104 6.23 19.93 -31.90
CA LEU A 104 6.33 18.46 -32.00
C LEU A 104 7.77 18.03 -32.25
N GLN A 105 8.29 17.17 -31.38
CA GLN A 105 9.63 16.63 -31.43
C GLN A 105 9.66 15.16 -31.87
N GLU A 106 8.64 14.39 -31.51
CA GLU A 106 8.58 12.94 -31.75
C GLU A 106 7.21 12.53 -32.28
N LEU A 107 7.24 11.78 -33.40
CA LEU A 107 6.05 11.14 -33.97
C LEU A 107 6.33 9.66 -34.17
N ASP A 108 5.55 8.81 -33.54
CA ASP A 108 5.57 7.36 -33.77
C ASP A 108 4.35 6.90 -34.56
N LEU A 109 4.61 6.45 -35.79
CA LEU A 109 3.66 5.85 -36.73
C LEU A 109 3.96 4.37 -36.94
N SER A 110 4.71 3.73 -36.07
CA SER A 110 5.06 2.32 -36.19
C SER A 110 3.84 1.40 -36.17
N PHE A 111 3.93 0.25 -36.86
CA PHE A 111 2.82 -0.70 -36.92
C PHE A 111 1.52 -0.09 -37.47
N ASN A 112 1.63 0.59 -38.58
CA ASN A 112 0.53 1.18 -39.32
C ASN A 112 0.48 0.62 -40.76
N ASN A 113 -0.31 1.24 -41.62
CA ASN A 113 -0.48 0.84 -43.02
C ASN A 113 0.17 1.81 -44.04
N VAL A 114 1.16 2.60 -43.58
CA VAL A 114 1.82 3.61 -44.43
C VAL A 114 2.61 2.92 -45.53
N SER A 115 2.32 3.26 -46.78
CA SER A 115 3.03 2.74 -47.98
C SER A 115 3.85 3.83 -48.69
N ASP A 116 3.49 5.09 -48.55
CA ASP A 116 4.18 6.23 -49.17
C ASP A 116 4.94 7.05 -48.11
N PHE A 117 6.27 6.96 -48.11
CA PHE A 117 7.16 7.73 -47.25
C PHE A 117 7.04 9.24 -47.48
N ARG A 118 6.79 9.66 -48.74
CA ARG A 118 6.72 11.06 -49.15
C ARG A 118 5.58 11.82 -48.45
N SER A 119 4.41 11.19 -48.34
CA SER A 119 3.28 11.81 -47.68
C SER A 119 3.62 12.24 -46.25
N VAL A 120 4.26 11.34 -45.49
CA VAL A 120 4.67 11.65 -44.09
C VAL A 120 5.83 12.65 -44.04
N ALA A 121 6.84 12.47 -44.93
CA ALA A 121 8.00 13.39 -44.98
C ALA A 121 7.55 14.84 -45.28
N ASN A 122 6.60 15.04 -46.21
CA ASN A 122 6.05 16.35 -46.50
C ASN A 122 5.21 16.92 -45.32
N ALA A 123 4.47 16.08 -44.61
CA ALA A 123 3.69 16.50 -43.46
C ALA A 123 4.60 17.01 -42.32
N VAL A 124 5.71 16.33 -42.04
CA VAL A 124 6.64 16.72 -40.97
C VAL A 124 7.67 17.76 -41.37
N SER A 125 7.87 18.02 -42.69
CA SER A 125 8.85 19.00 -43.17
C SER A 125 8.55 20.43 -42.72
N GLN A 126 7.32 20.70 -42.32
CA GLN A 126 6.86 22.03 -41.86
C GLN A 126 7.10 22.26 -40.38
N LEU A 127 7.57 21.23 -39.63
CA LEU A 127 7.79 21.26 -38.19
C LEU A 127 9.21 21.72 -37.85
N PRO A 128 9.39 22.87 -37.17
CA PRO A 128 10.71 23.44 -36.97
C PRO A 128 11.60 22.63 -36.01
N ASP A 129 11.02 22.07 -34.96
CA ASP A 129 11.73 21.39 -33.87
C ASP A 129 11.62 19.87 -33.91
N PHE A 130 11.26 19.31 -35.09
CA PHE A 130 10.97 17.89 -35.25
C PHE A 130 12.24 17.01 -35.24
N LEU A 131 12.40 16.14 -34.25
CA LEU A 131 13.65 15.41 -34.00
C LEU A 131 13.58 13.93 -34.38
N ARG A 132 12.47 13.25 -34.10
CA ARG A 132 12.36 11.79 -34.23
C ARG A 132 11.13 11.34 -34.98
N LEU A 133 11.32 10.52 -36.03
CA LEU A 133 10.27 9.89 -36.80
C LEU A 133 10.42 8.38 -36.80
N SER A 134 9.42 7.67 -36.28
CA SER A 134 9.33 6.21 -36.40
C SER A 134 8.22 5.78 -37.37
N LEU A 135 8.61 5.07 -38.42
CA LEU A 135 7.76 4.43 -39.41
C LEU A 135 8.00 2.92 -39.45
N SER A 136 8.47 2.36 -38.36
CA SER A 136 8.78 0.92 -38.34
C SER A 136 7.52 0.06 -38.52
N SER A 137 7.69 -1.10 -39.14
CA SER A 137 6.61 -2.07 -39.37
C SER A 137 5.41 -1.46 -40.10
N ASN A 138 5.71 -0.88 -41.23
CA ASN A 138 4.78 -0.36 -42.23
C ASN A 138 4.97 -1.08 -43.60
N PHE A 139 4.45 -0.52 -44.70
CA PHE A 139 4.46 -1.13 -46.00
C PHE A 139 5.24 -0.29 -47.05
N ILE A 140 6.22 0.50 -46.60
CA ILE A 140 7.03 1.35 -47.48
C ILE A 140 7.91 0.49 -48.36
N THR A 141 7.82 0.66 -49.71
CA THR A 141 8.56 -0.12 -50.70
C THR A 141 9.73 0.64 -51.31
N ASP A 142 9.64 1.95 -51.43
CA ASP A 142 10.68 2.82 -51.97
C ASP A 142 10.65 4.20 -51.34
N LEU A 143 11.72 4.97 -51.58
CA LEU A 143 11.88 6.36 -51.08
C LEU A 143 11.88 7.36 -52.26
N LYS A 144 11.33 6.97 -53.42
CA LYS A 144 11.35 7.83 -54.61
C LYS A 144 10.36 8.97 -54.47
N SER A 145 10.70 10.10 -55.05
CA SER A 145 9.83 11.27 -55.22
C SER A 145 9.98 11.76 -56.65
N GLU A 146 8.87 12.10 -57.34
CA GLU A 146 8.91 12.57 -58.75
C GLU A 146 9.05 14.09 -58.85
N GLN A 147 9.14 14.83 -57.75
CA GLN A 147 9.14 16.31 -57.72
C GLN A 147 10.23 16.84 -56.74
N SER A 148 10.15 18.02 -56.28
CA SER A 148 11.13 18.78 -55.50
C SER A 148 11.74 18.03 -54.28
N VAL A 149 12.96 18.42 -53.91
CA VAL A 149 13.64 17.91 -52.72
C VAL A 149 12.88 18.37 -51.47
N THR A 150 12.49 17.37 -50.62
CA THR A 150 11.93 17.66 -49.27
C THR A 150 13.04 17.84 -48.24
N VAL A 151 13.02 18.93 -47.53
CA VAL A 151 14.01 19.27 -46.49
C VAL A 151 13.46 18.99 -45.10
N LEU A 152 14.14 18.11 -44.37
CA LEU A 152 13.85 17.77 -42.97
C LEU A 152 15.01 18.28 -42.14
N SER A 153 15.05 19.57 -41.90
CA SER A 153 16.23 20.30 -41.35
C SER A 153 16.61 19.87 -39.95
N SER A 154 15.65 19.57 -39.08
CA SER A 154 15.83 19.30 -37.66
C SER A 154 15.86 17.80 -37.33
N LEU A 155 15.44 16.94 -38.28
CA LEU A 155 15.30 15.49 -38.04
C LEU A 155 16.63 14.85 -37.67
N GLN A 156 16.71 14.22 -36.47
CA GLN A 156 17.89 13.56 -35.92
C GLN A 156 17.82 12.04 -36.00
N SER A 157 16.63 11.44 -35.87
CA SER A 157 16.45 9.99 -35.90
C SER A 157 15.33 9.59 -36.85
N LEU A 158 15.63 8.67 -37.79
CA LEU A 158 14.68 8.11 -38.72
C LEU A 158 14.69 6.56 -38.59
N ASN A 159 13.53 6.02 -38.21
CA ASN A 159 13.34 4.57 -38.05
C ASN A 159 12.41 4.02 -39.14
N LEU A 160 12.97 3.30 -40.08
CA LEU A 160 12.30 2.62 -41.19
C LEU A 160 12.34 1.08 -41.07
N ARG A 161 12.58 0.57 -39.88
CA ARG A 161 12.68 -0.87 -39.62
C ARG A 161 11.43 -1.63 -40.06
N ASN A 162 11.63 -2.88 -40.56
CA ASN A 162 10.54 -3.80 -40.88
C ASN A 162 9.54 -3.20 -41.90
N ASN A 163 10.08 -2.72 -43.02
CA ASN A 163 9.35 -2.30 -44.21
C ASN A 163 9.72 -3.20 -45.39
N SER A 164 9.42 -2.80 -46.62
CA SER A 164 9.71 -3.55 -47.85
C SER A 164 10.65 -2.81 -48.82
N ILE A 165 11.49 -1.91 -48.25
CA ILE A 165 12.38 -1.06 -49.03
C ILE A 165 13.43 -1.93 -49.77
N SER A 166 13.51 -1.78 -51.07
CA SER A 166 14.46 -2.56 -51.94
C SER A 166 15.71 -1.76 -52.27
N VAL A 167 15.62 -0.46 -52.45
CA VAL A 167 16.73 0.43 -52.76
C VAL A 167 16.74 1.60 -51.78
N LEU A 168 17.87 1.85 -51.14
CA LEU A 168 18.03 2.99 -50.23
C LEU A 168 18.53 4.20 -51.03
N ASP A 169 17.66 5.14 -51.30
CA ASP A 169 17.90 6.33 -52.11
C ASP A 169 17.30 7.60 -51.49
N PHE A 170 18.15 8.51 -50.99
CA PHE A 170 17.75 9.77 -50.39
C PHE A 170 17.97 10.99 -51.33
N THR A 171 18.02 10.77 -52.67
CA THR A 171 18.23 11.86 -53.61
C THR A 171 17.25 13.00 -53.47
N PHE A 172 16.03 12.68 -53.09
CA PHE A 172 14.92 13.67 -52.97
C PHE A 172 14.66 14.14 -51.54
N TYR A 173 15.55 13.79 -50.58
CA TYR A 173 15.41 14.17 -49.17
C TYR A 173 16.70 14.73 -48.65
N SER A 174 16.67 15.93 -48.10
CA SER A 174 17.79 16.56 -47.40
C SER A 174 17.54 16.52 -45.89
N MET A 175 18.37 15.79 -45.14
CA MET A 175 18.31 15.61 -43.70
C MET A 175 19.65 15.99 -43.05
N PRO A 176 19.99 17.28 -43.03
CA PRO A 176 21.32 17.74 -42.59
C PRO A 176 21.66 17.45 -41.17
N SER A 177 20.65 17.30 -40.30
CA SER A 177 20.80 17.02 -38.87
C SER A 177 20.67 15.53 -38.50
N LEU A 178 20.45 14.63 -39.47
CA LEU A 178 20.19 13.21 -39.20
C LEU A 178 21.42 12.53 -38.60
N ILE A 179 21.25 12.00 -37.39
CA ILE A 179 22.29 11.32 -36.63
C ILE A 179 22.11 9.81 -36.70
N GLU A 180 20.89 9.32 -36.64
CA GLU A 180 20.55 7.91 -36.59
C GLU A 180 19.60 7.48 -37.71
N LEU A 181 19.98 6.43 -38.46
CA LEU A 181 19.17 5.79 -39.50
C LEU A 181 19.03 4.29 -39.24
N ASN A 182 17.81 3.82 -39.03
CA ASN A 182 17.52 2.40 -38.87
C ASN A 182 16.67 1.87 -40.05
N VAL A 183 17.29 0.98 -40.86
CA VAL A 183 16.64 0.30 -41.97
C VAL A 183 16.63 -1.24 -41.79
N THR A 184 16.69 -1.70 -40.55
CA THR A 184 16.66 -3.12 -40.19
C THR A 184 15.44 -3.83 -40.78
N ARG A 185 15.60 -5.07 -41.19
CA ARG A 185 14.52 -5.95 -41.68
C ARG A 185 13.74 -5.33 -42.83
N ASN A 186 14.48 -4.98 -43.90
CA ASN A 186 13.96 -4.57 -45.17
C ASN A 186 14.39 -5.57 -46.25
N ASN A 187 14.07 -5.30 -47.50
CA ASN A 187 14.50 -6.11 -48.62
C ASN A 187 15.62 -5.42 -49.43
N LEU A 188 16.51 -4.69 -48.72
CA LEU A 188 17.55 -3.91 -49.37
C LEU A 188 18.47 -4.78 -50.20
N SER A 189 18.60 -4.44 -51.49
CA SER A 189 19.50 -5.06 -52.44
C SER A 189 20.50 -4.08 -53.07
N ALA A 190 20.24 -2.76 -52.93
CA ALA A 190 21.12 -1.71 -53.47
C ALA A 190 21.03 -0.43 -52.61
N VAL A 191 22.09 0.38 -52.69
CA VAL A 191 22.21 1.68 -52.02
C VAL A 191 22.67 2.73 -53.03
N ASN A 192 21.93 3.82 -53.17
CA ASN A 192 22.42 4.97 -53.94
C ASN A 192 23.41 5.77 -53.07
N LYS A 193 24.70 5.62 -53.34
CA LYS A 193 25.79 6.17 -52.50
C LYS A 193 25.86 7.68 -52.54
N SER A 194 25.54 8.28 -53.67
CA SER A 194 25.57 9.72 -53.86
C SER A 194 24.49 10.45 -53.03
N SER A 195 23.38 9.78 -52.74
CA SER A 195 22.31 10.39 -51.95
C SER A 195 22.68 10.58 -50.48
N PHE A 196 23.69 9.90 -49.95
CA PHE A 196 24.15 10.06 -48.58
C PHE A 196 24.90 11.37 -48.31
N SER A 197 25.30 12.11 -49.36
CA SER A 197 25.77 13.49 -49.21
C SER A 197 24.74 14.41 -48.58
N ASN A 198 23.45 14.04 -48.66
CA ASN A 198 22.34 14.76 -48.04
C ASN A 198 22.18 14.45 -46.52
N LEU A 199 23.05 13.57 -45.97
CA LEU A 199 23.05 13.09 -44.58
C LEU A 199 24.40 13.33 -43.89
N PRO A 200 24.93 14.59 -43.85
CA PRO A 200 26.31 14.84 -43.44
C PRO A 200 26.62 14.51 -41.97
N MET A 201 25.63 14.56 -41.09
CA MET A 201 25.80 14.31 -39.63
C MET A 201 25.56 12.86 -39.23
N LEU A 202 25.32 11.95 -40.17
CA LEU A 202 24.97 10.56 -39.89
C LEU A 202 26.08 9.85 -39.09
N ALA A 203 25.76 9.52 -37.85
CA ALA A 203 26.66 8.91 -36.88
C ALA A 203 26.37 7.43 -36.62
N LYS A 204 25.11 7.01 -36.80
CA LYS A 204 24.68 5.62 -36.57
C LYS A 204 23.82 5.12 -37.71
N VAL A 205 24.18 3.95 -38.25
CA VAL A 205 23.42 3.27 -39.30
C VAL A 205 23.22 1.80 -38.96
N THR A 206 21.96 1.35 -39.09
CA THR A 206 21.59 -0.06 -38.84
C THR A 206 20.97 -0.69 -40.07
N PHE A 207 21.73 -1.64 -40.69
CA PHE A 207 21.32 -2.40 -41.87
C PHE A 207 20.80 -3.81 -41.58
N ASP A 208 20.73 -4.22 -40.35
CA ASP A 208 20.46 -5.60 -39.92
C ASP A 208 19.32 -6.29 -40.69
N GLU A 209 19.43 -7.59 -40.86
CA GLU A 209 18.40 -8.44 -41.49
C GLU A 209 17.97 -7.99 -42.89
N ASN A 210 18.93 -7.60 -43.75
CA ASN A 210 18.72 -7.26 -45.14
C ASN A 210 19.43 -8.23 -46.10
N SER A 211 19.23 -8.05 -47.41
CA SER A 211 19.83 -8.90 -48.47
C SER A 211 20.97 -8.19 -49.20
N LEU A 212 21.51 -7.13 -48.62
CA LEU A 212 22.56 -6.30 -49.19
C LEU A 212 23.94 -6.93 -49.01
N ASN A 213 24.77 -6.93 -50.05
CA ASN A 213 26.17 -7.29 -49.97
C ASN A 213 26.99 -6.08 -49.49
N ILE A 214 28.01 -6.31 -48.63
CA ILE A 214 28.82 -5.21 -48.10
C ILE A 214 29.66 -4.56 -49.23
N SER A 215 30.06 -5.30 -50.26
CA SER A 215 30.74 -4.77 -51.46
C SER A 215 29.95 -3.67 -52.18
N GLN A 216 28.63 -3.67 -52.06
CA GLN A 216 27.77 -2.63 -52.63
C GLN A 216 27.92 -1.27 -51.90
N LEU A 217 28.52 -1.27 -50.71
CA LEU A 217 28.85 -0.02 -49.96
C LEU A 217 30.25 0.54 -50.35
N LEU A 218 31.02 -0.13 -51.21
CA LEU A 218 32.31 0.40 -51.67
C LEU A 218 32.17 1.79 -52.30
N GLY A 219 32.88 2.78 -51.74
CA GLY A 219 32.80 4.19 -52.15
C GLY A 219 31.71 4.99 -51.47
N LEU A 220 30.94 4.40 -50.50
CA LEU A 220 30.09 5.14 -49.59
C LEU A 220 30.98 5.91 -48.59
N VAL A 221 30.82 7.22 -48.51
CA VAL A 221 31.62 8.08 -47.61
C VAL A 221 30.72 8.63 -46.50
N LEU A 222 30.99 8.21 -45.24
CA LEU A 222 30.27 8.66 -44.04
C LEU A 222 31.27 9.15 -42.98
N PRO A 223 31.70 10.43 -43.08
CA PRO A 223 32.82 10.94 -42.29
C PRO A 223 32.57 11.03 -40.78
N ASN A 224 31.32 11.07 -40.38
CA ASN A 224 30.89 11.21 -39.00
C ASN A 224 30.38 9.91 -38.41
N LEU A 225 30.35 8.77 -39.16
CA LEU A 225 29.85 7.49 -38.71
C LEU A 225 30.68 6.94 -37.55
N THR A 226 30.03 6.72 -36.39
CA THR A 226 30.61 6.14 -35.19
C THR A 226 30.10 4.72 -34.92
N GLU A 227 28.88 4.42 -35.34
CA GLU A 227 28.22 3.11 -35.10
C GLU A 227 27.70 2.51 -36.39
N PHE A 228 28.12 1.26 -36.67
CA PHE A 228 27.70 0.53 -37.84
C PHE A 228 27.19 -0.85 -37.46
N HIS A 229 25.91 -1.13 -37.80
CA HIS A 229 25.27 -2.41 -37.53
C HIS A 229 24.99 -3.15 -38.84
N TRP A 230 25.52 -4.38 -38.93
CA TRP A 230 25.46 -5.23 -40.12
C TRP A 230 25.16 -6.68 -39.72
N SER A 231 24.10 -6.94 -39.02
CA SER A 231 23.83 -8.22 -38.39
C SER A 231 22.84 -9.05 -39.21
N SER A 232 22.97 -10.39 -39.17
CA SER A 232 22.01 -11.30 -39.79
C SER A 232 21.81 -11.06 -41.31
N MET A 233 22.81 -10.60 -42.02
CA MET A 233 22.76 -10.29 -43.43
C MET A 233 22.72 -11.53 -44.31
N ARG A 234 22.10 -11.42 -45.49
CA ARG A 234 22.11 -12.45 -46.54
C ARG A 234 22.65 -11.81 -47.81
N PRO A 235 23.85 -12.16 -48.29
CA PRO A 235 24.76 -13.24 -47.87
C PRO A 235 25.53 -12.91 -46.59
N ALA A 236 26.07 -13.97 -45.97
CA ALA A 236 26.87 -13.80 -44.75
C ALA A 236 28.23 -13.12 -45.04
N LEU A 237 28.68 -12.24 -44.15
CA LEU A 237 29.90 -11.43 -44.28
C LEU A 237 31.22 -12.24 -44.48
N GLN A 238 31.22 -13.52 -44.11
CA GLN A 238 32.44 -14.37 -44.17
C GLN A 238 33.11 -14.45 -45.56
N HIS A 239 32.37 -14.26 -46.64
CA HIS A 239 32.89 -14.32 -48.00
C HIS A 239 33.38 -12.96 -48.52
N GLU A 240 33.14 -11.87 -47.80
CA GLU A 240 33.40 -10.50 -48.28
C GLU A 240 34.25 -9.66 -47.28
N LEU A 241 35.07 -10.30 -46.42
CA LEU A 241 35.82 -9.61 -45.41
C LEU A 241 36.85 -8.58 -45.93
N VAL A 242 37.42 -8.84 -47.11
CA VAL A 242 38.35 -7.89 -47.77
C VAL A 242 37.55 -6.64 -48.20
N SER A 243 36.41 -6.83 -48.84
CA SER A 243 35.54 -5.72 -49.24
C SER A 243 35.00 -4.98 -48.02
N ALA A 244 34.65 -5.71 -46.93
CA ALA A 244 34.25 -5.11 -45.67
C ALA A 244 35.33 -4.21 -45.09
N CYS A 245 36.60 -4.63 -45.11
CA CYS A 245 37.72 -3.83 -44.65
C CYS A 245 37.89 -2.54 -45.46
N GLN A 246 37.73 -2.64 -46.79
CA GLN A 246 37.80 -1.45 -47.67
C GLN A 246 36.63 -0.47 -47.38
N VAL A 247 35.43 -1.00 -47.10
CA VAL A 247 34.28 -0.17 -46.69
C VAL A 247 34.53 0.49 -45.34
N PHE A 248 34.98 -0.24 -44.33
CA PHE A 248 35.20 0.31 -43.00
C PHE A 248 36.34 1.38 -42.99
N GLN A 249 37.31 1.30 -43.90
CA GLN A 249 38.33 2.32 -44.06
C GLN A 249 37.76 3.66 -44.54
N THR A 250 36.59 3.66 -45.18
CA THR A 250 35.89 4.91 -45.56
C THR A 250 35.12 5.57 -44.42
N PHE A 251 35.07 4.94 -43.22
CA PHE A 251 34.44 5.42 -42.03
C PHE A 251 35.46 5.78 -40.96
N PRO A 252 36.11 6.94 -41.03
CA PRO A 252 37.31 7.26 -40.23
C PRO A 252 37.02 7.37 -38.71
N LYS A 253 35.78 7.64 -38.32
CA LYS A 253 35.38 7.78 -36.93
C LYS A 253 34.68 6.52 -36.36
N LEU A 254 34.68 5.39 -37.11
CA LEU A 254 33.99 4.19 -36.71
C LEU A 254 34.56 3.65 -35.39
N GLN A 255 33.73 3.58 -34.35
CA GLN A 255 34.05 3.12 -33.01
C GLN A 255 33.31 1.80 -32.67
N LEU A 256 32.06 1.64 -33.06
CA LEU A 256 31.25 0.47 -32.77
C LEU A 256 30.92 -0.28 -34.10
N LEU A 257 31.24 -1.56 -34.08
CA LEU A 257 30.86 -2.48 -35.15
C LEU A 257 30.02 -3.62 -34.57
N ASP A 258 28.78 -3.71 -35.00
CA ASP A 258 27.88 -4.84 -34.68
C ASP A 258 27.71 -5.75 -35.89
N ILE A 259 28.24 -6.95 -35.78
CA ILE A 259 28.17 -7.99 -36.79
C ILE A 259 27.66 -9.31 -36.22
N LYS A 260 26.70 -9.21 -35.29
CA LYS A 260 26.08 -10.39 -34.67
C LYS A 260 25.37 -11.25 -35.70
N HIS A 261 25.15 -12.53 -35.41
CA HIS A 261 24.60 -13.54 -36.33
C HIS A 261 25.38 -13.70 -37.65
N SER A 262 26.62 -13.22 -37.71
CA SER A 262 27.48 -13.40 -38.89
C SER A 262 28.21 -14.74 -38.79
N LYS A 263 28.22 -15.51 -39.86
CA LYS A 263 28.95 -16.78 -39.91
C LYS A 263 30.44 -16.54 -40.23
N ILE A 264 31.11 -15.68 -39.46
CA ILE A 264 32.51 -15.35 -39.66
C ILE A 264 33.38 -16.46 -39.09
N ALA A 265 34.33 -17.01 -39.90
CA ALA A 265 35.35 -17.87 -39.36
C ALA A 265 36.33 -17.09 -38.46
N VAL A 266 36.66 -17.62 -37.29
CA VAL A 266 37.51 -16.98 -36.27
C VAL A 266 38.82 -16.47 -36.86
N THR A 267 39.45 -17.25 -37.76
CA THR A 267 40.74 -16.93 -38.38
C THR A 267 40.75 -15.66 -39.20
N ASN A 268 39.60 -15.08 -39.52
CA ASN A 268 39.48 -13.90 -40.36
C ASN A 268 39.14 -12.61 -39.59
N LEU A 269 38.89 -12.69 -38.28
CA LEU A 269 38.57 -11.50 -37.45
C LEU A 269 39.73 -10.47 -37.42
N SER A 270 40.96 -10.94 -37.46
CA SER A 270 42.15 -10.07 -37.48
C SER A 270 42.18 -9.13 -38.71
N ILE A 271 41.54 -9.49 -39.80
CA ILE A 271 41.44 -8.61 -40.98
C ILE A 271 40.70 -7.32 -40.61
N ILE A 272 39.57 -7.43 -39.90
CA ILE A 272 38.76 -6.29 -39.44
C ILE A 272 39.60 -5.43 -38.44
N GLY A 273 40.31 -6.07 -37.52
CA GLY A 273 41.14 -5.37 -36.53
C GLY A 273 42.26 -4.52 -37.15
N ARG A 274 42.77 -4.95 -38.34
CA ARG A 274 43.82 -4.20 -39.03
C ARG A 274 43.34 -2.95 -39.77
N CYS A 275 42.06 -2.95 -40.14
CA CYS A 275 41.50 -1.87 -40.95
C CYS A 275 40.63 -0.88 -40.17
N THR A 276 40.48 -1.09 -38.85
CA THR A 276 39.62 -0.28 -38.01
C THR A 276 40.28 0.07 -36.66
N ASN A 277 39.85 1.16 -36.05
CA ASN A 277 40.24 1.57 -34.69
C ASN A 277 39.11 1.38 -33.72
N LEU A 278 38.41 0.25 -33.78
CA LEU A 278 37.21 -0.02 -33.00
C LEU A 278 37.50 0.04 -31.48
N THR A 279 36.54 0.67 -30.78
CA THR A 279 36.46 0.60 -29.34
C THR A 279 35.42 -0.41 -28.86
N SER A 280 34.41 -0.72 -29.69
CA SER A 280 33.38 -1.69 -29.38
C SER A 280 33.13 -2.67 -30.53
N LEU A 281 33.13 -3.95 -30.19
CA LEU A 281 32.88 -5.03 -31.20
C LEU A 281 31.81 -6.00 -30.67
N ILE A 282 30.76 -6.19 -31.43
CA ILE A 282 29.65 -7.11 -31.12
C ILE A 282 29.65 -8.27 -32.09
N LEU A 283 29.97 -9.46 -31.57
CA LEU A 283 30.00 -10.73 -32.34
C LEU A 283 28.94 -11.72 -31.84
N SER A 284 28.03 -11.29 -30.99
CA SER A 284 27.01 -12.12 -30.36
C SER A 284 26.34 -13.06 -31.34
N THR A 285 26.02 -14.29 -30.87
CA THR A 285 25.35 -15.31 -31.67
C THR A 285 26.07 -15.81 -32.94
N SER A 286 27.33 -15.36 -33.17
CA SER A 286 28.17 -15.85 -34.24
C SER A 286 28.89 -17.15 -33.83
N PRO A 287 28.82 -18.25 -34.59
CA PRO A 287 29.39 -19.52 -34.15
C PRO A 287 30.95 -19.47 -34.10
N LEU A 288 31.49 -19.30 -32.93
CA LEU A 288 32.93 -19.21 -32.65
C LEU A 288 33.33 -20.30 -31.62
N PRO A 289 33.44 -21.59 -32.00
CA PRO A 289 33.62 -22.67 -31.02
C PRO A 289 34.94 -22.62 -30.28
N ARG A 290 35.92 -21.94 -30.77
CA ARG A 290 37.25 -21.74 -30.18
C ARG A 290 37.76 -20.34 -30.50
N LEU A 291 38.45 -19.70 -29.55
CA LEU A 291 39.13 -18.44 -29.73
C LEU A 291 40.64 -18.66 -29.53
N GLN A 292 41.47 -18.23 -30.50
CA GLN A 292 42.93 -18.43 -30.55
C GLN A 292 43.67 -17.10 -30.40
N GLU A 293 45.00 -17.15 -30.17
CA GLU A 293 45.85 -15.99 -29.92
C GLU A 293 45.77 -14.90 -30.99
N LYS A 294 45.72 -15.31 -32.29
CA LYS A 294 45.79 -14.35 -33.41
C LYS A 294 44.44 -13.72 -33.79
N ASP A 295 43.36 -14.18 -33.17
CA ASP A 295 42.02 -13.80 -33.64
C ASP A 295 41.69 -12.34 -33.28
N LEU A 296 42.15 -11.86 -32.12
CA LEU A 296 41.84 -10.53 -31.57
C LEU A 296 43.04 -9.60 -31.37
N GLN A 297 44.29 -10.04 -31.67
CA GLN A 297 45.50 -9.28 -31.35
C GLN A 297 45.60 -7.92 -32.03
N ASP A 298 44.88 -7.73 -33.16
CA ASP A 298 44.93 -6.50 -33.95
C ASP A 298 43.95 -5.42 -33.46
N PHE A 299 43.07 -5.74 -32.52
CA PHE A 299 42.08 -4.82 -31.94
C PHE A 299 42.66 -4.04 -30.75
N LYS A 300 43.69 -3.22 -30.99
CA LYS A 300 44.47 -2.55 -29.93
C LYS A 300 43.70 -1.52 -29.08
N TYR A 301 42.65 -0.95 -29.63
CA TYR A 301 41.89 0.11 -29.00
C TYR A 301 40.55 -0.41 -28.37
N LEU A 302 40.32 -1.73 -28.45
CA LEU A 302 39.04 -2.32 -28.03
C LEU A 302 38.83 -2.17 -26.50
N GLU A 303 37.70 -1.60 -26.17
CA GLU A 303 37.25 -1.37 -24.80
C GLU A 303 36.10 -2.30 -24.42
N VAL A 304 35.23 -2.63 -25.37
CA VAL A 304 34.00 -3.43 -25.17
C VAL A 304 33.93 -4.55 -26.17
N LEU A 305 33.77 -5.79 -25.70
CA LEU A 305 33.66 -6.98 -26.54
C LEU A 305 32.49 -7.86 -26.11
N TYR A 306 31.55 -8.08 -27.06
CA TYR A 306 30.43 -9.00 -26.89
C TYR A 306 30.68 -10.30 -27.67
N LEU A 307 30.72 -11.41 -26.95
CA LEU A 307 30.89 -12.79 -27.47
C LEU A 307 29.79 -13.71 -26.90
N ASP A 308 28.64 -13.16 -26.53
CA ASP A 308 27.55 -13.96 -25.98
C ASP A 308 26.92 -14.87 -27.04
N LYS A 309 26.48 -16.06 -26.64
CA LYS A 309 25.83 -17.08 -27.49
C LYS A 309 26.67 -17.53 -28.70
N CYS A 310 28.00 -17.39 -28.63
CA CYS A 310 28.91 -17.76 -29.72
C CYS A 310 29.25 -19.25 -29.74
N LYS A 311 28.67 -20.09 -28.90
CA LYS A 311 28.95 -21.53 -28.75
C LYS A 311 30.42 -21.82 -28.38
N LEU A 312 31.10 -20.85 -27.72
CA LEU A 312 32.48 -20.99 -27.27
C LEU A 312 32.60 -22.14 -26.26
N ARG A 313 33.50 -23.08 -26.56
CA ARG A 313 33.81 -24.24 -25.68
C ARG A 313 35.13 -24.05 -24.97
N ARG A 314 36.12 -23.46 -25.64
CA ARG A 314 37.46 -23.18 -25.09
C ARG A 314 37.97 -21.85 -25.56
N ILE A 315 38.71 -21.18 -24.68
CA ILE A 315 39.42 -19.92 -24.92
C ILE A 315 40.87 -20.15 -24.47
N ALA A 316 41.84 -19.97 -25.36
CA ALA A 316 43.26 -20.10 -24.97
C ALA A 316 43.66 -18.89 -24.14
N ASN A 317 44.61 -19.06 -23.18
CA ASN A 317 45.10 -17.96 -22.32
C ASN A 317 45.79 -16.85 -23.11
N SER A 318 46.31 -17.15 -24.28
CA SER A 318 46.89 -16.13 -25.17
C SER A 318 45.87 -15.38 -26.05
N SER A 319 44.58 -15.78 -26.07
CA SER A 319 43.56 -15.15 -26.92
C SER A 319 43.32 -13.67 -26.63
N TRP A 320 43.63 -13.23 -25.44
CA TRP A 320 43.41 -11.85 -24.98
C TRP A 320 44.61 -10.95 -25.11
N ARG A 321 45.71 -11.43 -25.75
CA ARG A 321 46.90 -10.59 -25.96
C ARG A 321 46.56 -9.41 -26.86
N GLY A 322 47.07 -8.21 -26.47
CA GLY A 322 46.81 -6.95 -27.17
C GLY A 322 45.56 -6.19 -26.71
N LEU A 323 44.65 -6.82 -25.97
CA LEU A 323 43.44 -6.20 -25.49
C LEU A 323 43.59 -5.50 -24.11
N ASN A 324 44.68 -4.68 -24.01
CA ASN A 324 45.06 -4.03 -22.72
C ASN A 324 44.03 -2.99 -22.27
N ASN A 325 43.25 -2.43 -23.20
CA ASN A 325 42.23 -1.41 -22.92
C ASN A 325 40.85 -1.99 -22.66
N LEU A 326 40.67 -3.31 -22.74
CA LEU A 326 39.33 -3.91 -22.59
C LEU A 326 38.83 -3.70 -21.18
N HIS A 327 37.67 -3.02 -21.08
CA HIS A 327 36.96 -2.75 -19.84
C HIS A 327 35.77 -3.68 -19.64
N THR A 328 35.11 -4.08 -20.74
CA THR A 328 33.88 -4.90 -20.71
C THR A 328 34.01 -6.12 -21.60
N LEU A 329 33.78 -7.29 -21.02
CA LEU A 329 33.79 -8.57 -21.74
C LEU A 329 32.56 -9.39 -21.41
N ILE A 330 31.73 -9.66 -22.43
CA ILE A 330 30.51 -10.45 -22.30
C ILE A 330 30.69 -11.82 -22.96
N LEU A 331 30.59 -12.87 -22.16
CA LEU A 331 30.72 -14.27 -22.57
C LEU A 331 29.47 -15.09 -22.20
N GLU A 332 28.32 -14.42 -21.99
CA GLU A 332 27.05 -15.04 -21.58
C GLU A 332 26.61 -16.15 -22.57
N ARG A 333 25.95 -17.18 -22.07
CA ARG A 333 25.31 -18.24 -22.87
C ARG A 333 26.26 -18.89 -23.88
N ASN A 334 27.45 -19.22 -23.43
CA ASN A 334 28.40 -20.04 -24.16
C ASN A 334 28.44 -21.48 -23.64
N GLN A 335 29.40 -22.27 -24.07
CA GLN A 335 29.57 -23.68 -23.71
C GLN A 335 30.86 -23.90 -22.90
N LEU A 336 31.32 -22.90 -22.18
CA LEU A 336 32.55 -22.98 -21.38
C LEU A 336 32.31 -23.89 -20.18
N SER A 337 33.08 -24.97 -20.11
CA SER A 337 33.02 -25.94 -18.99
C SER A 337 34.17 -25.76 -18.02
N ASP A 338 35.29 -25.22 -18.47
CA ASP A 338 36.48 -24.96 -17.67
C ASP A 338 37.17 -23.67 -18.12
N LEU A 339 37.95 -23.07 -17.22
CA LEU A 339 38.75 -21.88 -17.46
C LEU A 339 40.21 -22.19 -17.21
N GLU A 340 41.06 -21.96 -18.22
CA GLU A 340 42.49 -22.23 -18.11
C GLU A 340 43.19 -21.36 -17.06
N ASP A 341 44.35 -21.82 -16.54
CA ASP A 341 45.17 -21.03 -15.63
C ASP A 341 45.57 -19.70 -16.28
N LYS A 342 45.43 -18.60 -15.54
CA LYS A 342 45.75 -17.23 -15.98
C LYS A 342 45.03 -16.75 -17.25
N LEU A 343 43.89 -17.34 -17.58
CA LEU A 343 43.12 -17.04 -18.78
C LEU A 343 42.89 -15.52 -18.96
N PHE A 344 42.47 -14.83 -17.90
CA PHE A 344 42.17 -13.39 -17.96
C PHE A 344 43.36 -12.49 -17.56
N SER A 345 44.53 -13.06 -17.35
CA SER A 345 45.69 -12.25 -16.86
C SER A 345 46.12 -11.11 -17.78
N PRO A 346 45.95 -11.16 -19.11
CA PRO A 346 46.24 -10.01 -19.98
C PRO A 346 45.28 -8.83 -19.83
N LEU A 347 44.07 -9.07 -19.35
CA LEU A 347 42.99 -8.09 -19.29
C LEU A 347 43.07 -7.23 -18.02
N THR A 348 44.15 -6.50 -17.85
CA THR A 348 44.46 -5.73 -16.63
C THR A 348 43.52 -4.54 -16.39
N SER A 349 42.87 -4.03 -17.45
CA SER A 349 41.91 -2.92 -17.40
C SER A 349 40.47 -3.38 -17.20
N LEU A 350 40.20 -4.69 -17.20
CA LEU A 350 38.83 -5.23 -17.19
C LEU A 350 38.09 -4.82 -15.91
N GLN A 351 36.88 -4.26 -16.09
CA GLN A 351 35.99 -3.80 -15.02
C GLN A 351 34.71 -4.62 -14.96
N TYR A 352 34.24 -5.08 -16.10
CA TYR A 352 32.99 -5.85 -16.24
C TYR A 352 33.25 -7.17 -16.94
N LEU A 353 32.90 -8.28 -16.29
CA LEU A 353 33.01 -9.62 -16.85
C LEU A 353 31.72 -10.41 -16.65
N ASP A 354 31.11 -10.82 -17.74
CA ASP A 354 29.91 -11.68 -17.68
C ASP A 354 30.24 -13.06 -18.27
N LEU A 355 30.18 -14.06 -17.42
CA LEU A 355 30.35 -15.49 -17.74
C LEU A 355 29.04 -16.28 -17.53
N SER A 356 27.92 -15.59 -17.37
CA SER A 356 26.64 -16.20 -17.02
C SER A 356 26.17 -17.23 -18.05
N LYS A 357 25.35 -18.18 -17.59
CA LYS A 357 24.74 -19.24 -18.43
C LYS A 357 25.77 -20.04 -19.25
N ASN A 358 26.88 -20.39 -18.61
CA ASN A 358 27.87 -21.34 -19.12
C ASN A 358 27.78 -22.69 -18.37
N TYR A 359 28.70 -23.61 -18.61
CA TYR A 359 28.68 -24.94 -17.97
C TYR A 359 29.79 -25.11 -16.90
N LEU A 360 30.21 -23.99 -16.28
CA LEU A 360 31.27 -23.99 -15.26
C LEU A 360 30.80 -24.68 -13.99
N THR A 361 31.35 -25.84 -13.66
CA THR A 361 31.01 -26.56 -12.42
C THR A 361 31.91 -26.16 -11.26
N HIS A 362 33.13 -25.76 -11.59
CA HIS A 362 34.16 -25.32 -10.66
C HIS A 362 34.83 -24.05 -11.14
N LEU A 363 35.27 -23.22 -10.20
CA LEU A 363 36.03 -22.02 -10.53
C LEU A 363 37.52 -22.29 -10.35
N ASN A 364 38.29 -22.21 -11.43
CA ASN A 364 39.71 -22.32 -11.34
C ASN A 364 40.31 -21.08 -10.63
N GLU A 365 41.00 -21.31 -9.53
CA GLU A 365 41.52 -20.25 -8.66
C GLU A 365 42.48 -19.30 -9.39
N LYS A 366 43.23 -19.79 -10.38
CA LYS A 366 44.23 -19.00 -11.09
C LYS A 366 43.71 -18.33 -12.36
N ALA A 367 42.52 -18.75 -12.87
CA ALA A 367 42.00 -18.21 -14.11
C ALA A 367 41.82 -16.68 -14.07
N PHE A 368 41.43 -16.16 -12.95
CA PHE A 368 41.13 -14.74 -12.72
C PHE A 368 42.33 -13.89 -12.27
N SER A 369 43.54 -14.45 -12.31
CA SER A 369 44.74 -13.69 -11.94
C SER A 369 44.91 -12.48 -12.84
N GLY A 370 45.22 -11.30 -12.27
CA GLY A 370 45.37 -10.04 -13.02
C GLY A 370 44.18 -9.11 -13.01
N LEU A 371 42.96 -9.59 -12.70
CA LEU A 371 41.69 -8.82 -12.72
C LEU A 371 41.54 -7.89 -11.50
N ARG A 372 42.59 -7.07 -11.23
CA ARG A 372 42.56 -6.19 -10.04
C ARG A 372 41.57 -5.01 -10.15
N ARG A 373 41.17 -4.63 -11.38
CA ARG A 373 40.23 -3.52 -11.62
C ARG A 373 38.78 -3.98 -11.77
N LEU A 374 38.52 -5.30 -11.67
CA LEU A 374 37.19 -5.84 -11.86
C LEU A 374 36.23 -5.31 -10.79
N ASN A 375 35.13 -4.70 -11.26
CA ASN A 375 34.06 -4.15 -10.42
C ASN A 375 32.81 -5.04 -10.42
N TYR A 376 32.55 -5.70 -11.56
CA TYR A 376 31.37 -6.55 -11.79
C TYR A 376 31.79 -7.92 -12.32
N LEU A 377 31.30 -8.98 -11.67
CA LEU A 377 31.47 -10.36 -12.12
C LEU A 377 30.14 -11.10 -12.06
N SER A 378 29.65 -11.55 -13.23
CA SER A 378 28.49 -12.45 -13.29
C SER A 378 28.94 -13.87 -13.63
N LEU A 379 28.47 -14.79 -12.81
CA LEU A 379 28.59 -16.25 -12.95
C LEU A 379 27.20 -16.90 -12.84
N LYS A 380 26.16 -16.13 -13.13
CA LYS A 380 24.77 -16.53 -13.02
C LYS A 380 24.45 -17.71 -13.94
N GLY A 381 23.64 -18.66 -13.47
CA GLY A 381 23.14 -19.77 -14.31
C GLY A 381 24.24 -20.69 -14.87
N CYS A 382 25.38 -20.72 -14.21
CA CYS A 382 26.38 -21.75 -14.41
C CYS A 382 25.98 -23.04 -13.67
N LYS A 383 26.88 -23.91 -13.36
CA LYS A 383 26.60 -25.13 -12.57
C LYS A 383 27.54 -25.21 -11.38
N ILE A 384 27.94 -24.06 -10.83
CA ILE A 384 28.93 -23.95 -9.77
C ILE A 384 28.39 -24.60 -8.50
N THR A 385 29.17 -25.55 -7.98
CA THR A 385 28.81 -26.32 -6.77
C THR A 385 29.37 -25.72 -5.49
N ALA A 386 30.48 -25.02 -5.57
CA ALA A 386 31.13 -24.39 -4.42
C ALA A 386 31.87 -23.12 -4.80
N ALA A 387 31.75 -22.12 -3.94
CA ALA A 387 32.58 -20.91 -3.95
C ALA A 387 33.54 -20.96 -2.75
N THR A 388 34.84 -20.84 -2.99
CA THR A 388 35.85 -20.94 -1.96
C THR A 388 36.65 -19.65 -1.82
N ARG A 389 37.34 -19.49 -0.68
CA ARG A 389 38.19 -18.34 -0.40
C ARG A 389 39.15 -18.00 -1.55
N ASN A 390 39.77 -19.03 -2.15
CA ASN A 390 40.80 -18.85 -3.15
C ASN A 390 40.25 -18.36 -4.50
N ASN A 391 39.00 -18.70 -4.83
CA ASN A 391 38.35 -18.25 -6.07
C ASN A 391 38.27 -16.72 -6.18
N PHE A 392 38.21 -16.02 -5.04
CA PHE A 392 37.99 -14.57 -4.97
C PHE A 392 39.23 -13.77 -4.57
N ARG A 393 40.39 -14.39 -4.44
CA ARG A 393 41.60 -13.74 -3.92
C ARG A 393 42.10 -12.57 -4.78
N TYR A 394 41.77 -12.51 -6.06
CA TYR A 394 42.22 -11.48 -7.00
C TYR A 394 41.26 -10.30 -7.14
N PHE A 395 40.06 -10.35 -6.54
CA PHE A 395 38.99 -9.39 -6.76
C PHE A 395 38.94 -8.30 -5.66
N SER A 396 40.07 -7.60 -5.45
CA SER A 396 40.11 -6.58 -4.37
C SER A 396 39.23 -5.36 -4.58
N ASN A 397 38.81 -5.08 -5.82
CA ASN A 397 37.93 -3.96 -6.18
C ASN A 397 36.52 -4.35 -6.58
N LEU A 398 36.17 -5.63 -6.51
CA LEU A 398 34.87 -6.13 -6.92
C LEU A 398 33.76 -5.49 -6.07
N ARG A 399 32.75 -4.94 -6.74
CA ARG A 399 31.57 -4.33 -6.12
C ARG A 399 30.33 -5.19 -6.25
N VAL A 400 30.19 -5.88 -7.38
CA VAL A 400 29.02 -6.74 -7.66
C VAL A 400 29.51 -8.14 -8.02
N LEU A 401 28.99 -9.14 -7.30
CA LEU A 401 29.20 -10.55 -7.56
C LEU A 401 27.85 -11.26 -7.72
N ASP A 402 27.58 -11.71 -8.95
CA ASP A 402 26.38 -12.46 -9.26
C ASP A 402 26.69 -13.97 -9.39
N LEU A 403 26.14 -14.75 -8.46
CA LEU A 403 26.21 -16.22 -8.41
C LEU A 403 24.82 -16.86 -8.43
N GLN A 404 23.82 -16.14 -8.91
CA GLN A 404 22.44 -16.63 -8.99
C GLN A 404 22.33 -17.90 -9.85
N ASP A 405 21.28 -18.69 -9.60
CA ASP A 405 20.90 -19.84 -10.42
C ASP A 405 22.05 -20.88 -10.60
N ASN A 406 22.78 -21.16 -9.54
CA ASN A 406 23.85 -22.14 -9.52
C ASN A 406 23.47 -23.37 -8.64
N SER A 407 24.43 -24.19 -8.29
CA SER A 407 24.23 -25.38 -7.45
C SER A 407 25.02 -25.31 -6.14
N ILE A 408 25.28 -24.10 -5.63
CA ILE A 408 26.02 -23.89 -4.39
C ILE A 408 25.17 -24.40 -3.22
N SER A 409 25.71 -25.35 -2.46
CA SER A 409 25.00 -25.98 -1.33
C SER A 409 25.38 -25.38 0.03
N LEU A 410 26.49 -24.65 0.11
CA LEU A 410 27.03 -24.17 1.37
C LEU A 410 27.88 -22.90 1.18
N ILE A 411 27.66 -21.87 2.00
CA ILE A 411 28.59 -20.75 2.12
C ILE A 411 29.67 -21.10 3.14
N LYS A 412 30.86 -21.42 2.62
CA LYS A 412 31.99 -21.88 3.44
C LYS A 412 32.56 -20.76 4.30
N SER A 413 33.17 -21.14 5.43
CA SER A 413 33.86 -20.20 6.33
C SER A 413 34.95 -19.41 5.57
N ASN A 414 34.96 -18.08 5.76
CA ASN A 414 35.90 -17.14 5.13
C ASN A 414 35.89 -17.14 3.57
N ALA A 415 34.86 -17.64 2.93
CA ALA A 415 34.77 -17.66 1.46
C ALA A 415 34.97 -16.27 0.83
N HIS A 416 34.48 -15.22 1.45
CA HIS A 416 34.45 -13.87 0.92
C HIS A 416 35.47 -12.92 1.54
N ILE A 417 36.49 -13.41 2.25
CA ILE A 417 37.39 -12.59 3.08
C ILE A 417 38.15 -11.51 2.31
N TYR A 418 38.34 -11.71 1.00
CA TYR A 418 39.06 -10.76 0.13
C TYR A 418 38.16 -9.72 -0.51
N LEU A 419 36.80 -9.87 -0.43
CA LEU A 419 35.83 -9.02 -1.12
C LEU A 419 35.43 -7.82 -0.26
N ARG A 420 36.38 -7.04 0.22
CA ARG A 420 36.11 -5.96 1.17
C ARG A 420 35.32 -4.78 0.59
N LYS A 421 35.36 -4.58 -0.74
CA LYS A 421 34.64 -3.52 -1.44
C LYS A 421 33.32 -4.00 -2.06
N LEU A 422 32.94 -5.27 -1.84
CA LEU A 422 31.72 -5.81 -2.40
C LEU A 422 30.51 -5.10 -1.80
N GLU A 423 29.68 -4.57 -2.69
CA GLU A 423 28.45 -3.85 -2.34
C GLU A 423 27.20 -4.72 -2.55
N THR A 424 27.20 -5.54 -3.60
CA THR A 424 26.07 -6.44 -3.95
C THR A 424 26.56 -7.88 -4.11
N LEU A 425 25.92 -8.80 -3.41
CA LEU A 425 26.13 -10.24 -3.52
C LEU A 425 24.82 -10.95 -3.81
N LEU A 426 24.69 -11.54 -5.01
CA LEU A 426 23.51 -12.23 -5.46
C LEU A 426 23.75 -13.74 -5.46
N LEU A 427 23.01 -14.48 -4.63
CA LEU A 427 23.09 -15.93 -4.44
C LEU A 427 21.74 -16.62 -4.57
N SER A 428 20.71 -15.91 -5.08
CA SER A 428 19.38 -16.48 -5.25
C SER A 428 19.38 -17.64 -6.27
N GLY A 429 18.41 -18.57 -6.13
CA GLY A 429 18.29 -19.71 -7.03
C GLY A 429 19.40 -20.76 -6.87
N ASN A 430 19.95 -20.91 -5.69
CA ASN A 430 20.96 -21.92 -5.38
C ASN A 430 20.37 -23.08 -4.50
N LYS A 431 21.22 -23.91 -3.94
CA LYS A 431 20.85 -25.02 -3.06
C LYS A 431 21.43 -24.85 -1.66
N ILE A 432 21.60 -23.59 -1.22
CA ILE A 432 22.30 -23.28 0.04
C ILE A 432 21.44 -23.76 1.21
N LEU A 433 22.01 -24.65 2.03
CA LEU A 433 21.38 -25.19 3.23
C LEU A 433 21.72 -24.35 4.46
N THR A 434 22.98 -23.95 4.58
CA THR A 434 23.47 -23.18 5.73
C THR A 434 24.60 -22.22 5.35
N ILE A 435 24.74 -21.17 6.16
CA ILE A 435 25.89 -20.25 6.12
C ILE A 435 26.80 -20.61 7.27
N GLN A 436 28.01 -21.09 6.99
CA GLN A 436 28.96 -21.46 8.03
C GLN A 436 29.41 -20.24 8.87
N LYS A 437 29.87 -20.48 10.08
CA LYS A 437 30.47 -19.45 10.94
C LYS A 437 31.56 -18.69 10.16
N ASN A 438 31.50 -17.35 10.16
CA ASN A 438 32.36 -16.48 9.36
C ASN A 438 32.19 -16.59 7.81
N GLY A 439 31.10 -17.19 7.30
CA GLY A 439 30.86 -17.29 5.86
C GLY A 439 30.77 -15.92 5.15
N LEU A 440 30.24 -14.92 5.82
CA LEU A 440 30.14 -13.54 5.32
C LEU A 440 31.28 -12.64 5.80
N LYS A 441 32.32 -13.18 6.45
CA LYS A 441 33.47 -12.40 6.91
C LYS A 441 34.21 -11.79 5.72
N GLY A 442 34.53 -10.50 5.80
CA GLY A 442 35.17 -9.74 4.75
C GLY A 442 34.25 -8.79 3.97
N LEU A 443 32.93 -9.03 3.98
CA LEU A 443 31.93 -8.25 3.27
C LEU A 443 31.55 -6.97 4.05
N VAL A 444 32.53 -6.17 4.40
CA VAL A 444 32.32 -4.98 5.27
C VAL A 444 31.56 -3.84 4.60
N SER A 445 31.56 -3.78 3.27
CA SER A 445 30.92 -2.75 2.46
C SER A 445 29.60 -3.22 1.85
N LEU A 446 29.14 -4.44 2.19
CA LEU A 446 27.97 -5.05 1.57
C LEU A 446 26.69 -4.27 1.91
N LYS A 447 25.99 -3.83 0.87
CA LYS A 447 24.73 -3.10 0.95
C LYS A 447 23.53 -3.98 0.60
N GLU A 448 23.72 -4.92 -0.33
CA GLU A 448 22.67 -5.79 -0.86
C GLU A 448 23.13 -7.26 -0.83
N LEU A 449 22.28 -8.11 -0.25
CA LEU A 449 22.48 -9.56 -0.20
C LEU A 449 21.19 -10.26 -0.58
N SER A 450 21.20 -10.99 -1.71
CA SER A 450 20.09 -11.85 -2.10
C SER A 450 20.46 -13.32 -1.90
N LEU A 451 19.65 -13.99 -1.08
CA LEU A 451 19.71 -15.42 -0.77
C LEU A 451 18.37 -16.11 -1.09
N ALA A 452 17.53 -15.45 -1.87
CA ALA A 452 16.19 -15.94 -2.23
C ALA A 452 16.24 -17.29 -2.95
N ASN A 453 15.13 -18.05 -2.85
CA ASN A 453 15.00 -19.33 -3.56
C ASN A 453 16.19 -20.26 -3.32
N ASN A 454 16.44 -20.55 -2.05
CA ASN A 454 17.45 -21.48 -1.55
C ASN A 454 16.79 -22.49 -0.60
N ASN A 455 17.60 -23.31 0.08
CA ASN A 455 17.11 -24.29 1.06
C ASN A 455 17.61 -23.94 2.48
N ILE A 456 17.79 -22.65 2.77
CA ILE A 456 18.36 -22.23 4.05
C ILE A 456 17.35 -22.52 5.16
N TYR A 457 17.75 -23.40 6.09
CA TYR A 457 16.94 -23.78 7.24
C TYR A 457 17.48 -23.26 8.58
N LYS A 458 18.67 -22.63 8.57
CA LYS A 458 19.29 -22.13 9.80
C LYS A 458 20.04 -20.82 9.57
N ILE A 459 19.62 -19.79 10.28
CA ILE A 459 20.37 -18.55 10.51
C ILE A 459 20.58 -18.37 12.02
N THR A 460 21.70 -17.78 12.42
CA THR A 460 22.05 -17.54 13.81
C THR A 460 22.40 -16.06 14.02
N ASP A 461 22.45 -15.60 15.27
CA ASP A 461 22.89 -14.25 15.66
C ASP A 461 24.28 -13.87 15.11
N ASN A 462 25.14 -14.85 14.84
CA ASN A 462 26.46 -14.64 14.27
C ASN A 462 26.49 -14.63 12.73
N THR A 463 25.38 -15.02 12.06
CA THR A 463 25.33 -15.13 10.59
C THR A 463 25.64 -13.79 9.92
N PHE A 464 24.99 -12.72 10.34
CA PHE A 464 25.12 -11.39 9.75
C PHE A 464 26.07 -10.46 10.50
N LYS A 465 26.81 -10.94 11.47
CA LYS A 465 27.71 -10.13 12.34
C LYS A 465 28.70 -9.24 11.58
N PHE A 466 29.11 -9.64 10.39
CA PHE A 466 30.16 -8.96 9.62
C PHE A 466 29.62 -7.99 8.54
N VAL A 467 28.31 -8.00 8.29
CA VAL A 467 27.67 -7.21 7.22
C VAL A 467 26.83 -6.06 7.78
N LYS A 468 27.44 -5.25 8.65
CA LYS A 468 26.76 -4.17 9.37
C LYS A 468 26.24 -3.03 8.46
N SER A 469 26.80 -2.90 7.26
CA SER A 469 26.41 -1.89 6.26
C SER A 469 25.27 -2.35 5.36
N LEU A 470 24.71 -3.55 5.62
CA LEU A 470 23.67 -4.13 4.80
C LEU A 470 22.39 -3.28 4.86
N ARG A 471 21.85 -2.93 3.70
CA ARG A 471 20.62 -2.15 3.54
C ARG A 471 19.47 -2.98 2.97
N SER A 472 19.79 -3.97 2.12
CA SER A 472 18.80 -4.84 1.50
C SER A 472 19.17 -6.30 1.73
N LEU A 473 18.23 -7.07 2.27
CA LEU A 473 18.37 -8.51 2.51
C LEU A 473 17.14 -9.24 1.98
N ASP A 474 17.38 -10.13 1.01
CA ASP A 474 16.34 -11.00 0.46
C ASP A 474 16.61 -12.45 0.89
N LEU A 475 15.71 -12.98 1.71
CA LEU A 475 15.69 -14.36 2.21
C LEU A 475 14.45 -15.12 1.74
N SER A 476 13.69 -14.57 0.78
CA SER A 476 12.46 -15.16 0.31
C SER A 476 12.65 -16.58 -0.24
N ARG A 477 11.58 -17.38 -0.22
CA ARG A 477 11.58 -18.76 -0.75
C ARG A 477 12.70 -19.62 -0.18
N ASN A 478 12.77 -19.71 1.17
CA ASN A 478 13.69 -20.54 1.91
C ASN A 478 12.94 -21.49 2.88
N GLN A 479 13.61 -22.03 3.87
CA GLN A 479 13.06 -22.96 4.86
C GLN A 479 13.39 -22.47 6.29
N LEU A 480 13.30 -21.16 6.52
CA LEU A 480 13.74 -20.56 7.80
C LEU A 480 12.84 -20.92 8.97
N TRP A 481 11.58 -21.21 8.70
CA TRP A 481 10.60 -21.57 9.70
C TRP A 481 10.35 -23.11 9.66
N PRO A 482 11.04 -23.86 10.48
CA PRO A 482 10.67 -24.25 11.84
C PRO A 482 11.71 -23.85 12.87
N LEU A 483 11.41 -22.80 13.62
CA LEU A 483 12.33 -22.12 14.52
C LEU A 483 12.58 -22.79 15.87
N HIS A 484 11.98 -23.95 16.14
CA HIS A 484 12.29 -24.69 17.38
C HIS A 484 13.76 -25.07 17.54
N LYS A 485 14.59 -24.80 16.52
CA LYS A 485 16.05 -24.97 16.52
C LYS A 485 16.85 -23.66 16.59
N PHE A 486 16.19 -22.49 16.73
CA PHE A 486 16.94 -21.25 16.95
C PHE A 486 17.56 -21.27 18.33
N GLN A 487 18.88 -21.29 18.34
CA GLN A 487 19.65 -21.07 19.55
C GLN A 487 19.75 -19.58 19.93
N SER A 488 19.25 -18.69 19.10
CA SER A 488 19.24 -17.26 19.34
C SER A 488 17.90 -16.64 18.90
N PRO A 489 17.27 -15.85 19.75
CA PRO A 489 16.02 -15.16 19.42
C PRO A 489 16.19 -13.91 18.54
N THR A 490 17.43 -13.48 18.22
CA THR A 490 17.71 -12.18 17.57
C THR A 490 18.68 -12.31 16.38
N PRO A 491 18.32 -13.05 15.30
CA PRO A 491 19.24 -13.30 14.20
C PRO A 491 19.66 -12.04 13.43
N PHE A 492 18.88 -10.96 13.49
CA PHE A 492 19.10 -9.71 12.78
C PHE A 492 19.71 -8.59 13.63
N LEU A 493 20.08 -8.83 14.88
CA LEU A 493 20.56 -7.84 15.86
C LEU A 493 21.66 -6.89 15.33
N ASN A 494 22.50 -7.38 14.44
CA ASN A 494 23.62 -6.62 13.89
C ASN A 494 23.29 -5.80 12.63
N LEU A 495 22.07 -5.88 12.10
CA LEU A 495 21.65 -5.26 10.84
C LEU A 495 20.97 -3.90 11.07
N THR A 496 21.63 -3.04 11.84
CA THR A 496 21.07 -1.74 12.26
C THR A 496 20.82 -0.74 11.12
N GLN A 497 21.40 -0.97 9.94
CA GLN A 497 21.22 -0.12 8.74
C GLN A 497 20.29 -0.77 7.71
N LEU A 498 19.68 -1.89 8.02
CA LEU A 498 18.81 -2.58 7.07
C LEU A 498 17.55 -1.76 6.80
N GLU A 499 17.28 -1.49 5.54
CA GLU A 499 16.13 -0.71 5.06
C GLU A 499 15.07 -1.61 4.40
N TYR A 500 15.49 -2.70 3.77
CA TYR A 500 14.63 -3.66 3.07
C TYR A 500 14.90 -5.09 3.55
N LEU A 501 13.85 -5.79 3.97
CA LEU A 501 13.90 -7.22 4.30
C LEU A 501 12.76 -7.95 3.60
N ASP A 502 13.11 -8.95 2.78
CA ASP A 502 12.16 -9.91 2.25
C ASP A 502 12.40 -11.29 2.88
N ALA A 503 11.42 -11.76 3.64
CA ALA A 503 11.40 -13.12 4.23
C ALA A 503 10.10 -13.86 3.83
N SER A 504 9.59 -13.58 2.64
CA SER A 504 8.37 -14.17 2.08
C SER A 504 8.55 -15.64 1.69
N TYR A 505 7.43 -16.36 1.57
CA TYR A 505 7.37 -17.74 1.06
C TYR A 505 8.33 -18.71 1.72
N GLN A 506 8.35 -18.77 3.06
CA GLN A 506 9.12 -19.79 3.77
C GLN A 506 8.35 -21.11 3.77
N ALA A 507 9.07 -22.23 3.74
CA ALA A 507 8.46 -23.54 3.71
C ALA A 507 7.59 -23.81 4.96
N GLU A 508 6.52 -24.57 4.77
CA GLU A 508 5.58 -24.97 5.82
C GLU A 508 6.24 -25.81 6.92
N GLY A 509 5.77 -25.67 8.15
CA GLY A 509 6.22 -26.45 9.30
C GLY A 509 5.67 -25.92 10.63
N ASN A 510 5.97 -26.62 11.73
CA ASN A 510 5.66 -26.15 13.08
C ASN A 510 6.46 -24.87 13.39
N ILE A 511 5.76 -23.75 13.45
CA ILE A 511 6.35 -22.41 13.50
C ILE A 511 6.35 -21.91 14.93
N TYR A 512 7.54 -21.66 15.47
CA TYR A 512 7.71 -20.86 16.69
C TYR A 512 8.59 -19.66 16.38
N ILE A 513 8.02 -18.48 16.56
CA ILE A 513 8.71 -17.20 16.29
C ILE A 513 8.87 -16.47 17.61
N PRO A 514 10.11 -16.11 17.99
CA PRO A 514 10.33 -15.29 19.15
C PRO A 514 9.85 -13.85 18.88
N ALA A 515 9.22 -13.21 19.85
CA ALA A 515 8.79 -11.83 19.75
C ALA A 515 9.95 -10.87 19.41
N SER A 516 11.18 -11.21 19.79
CA SER A 516 12.40 -10.45 19.50
C SER A 516 13.01 -10.69 18.12
N LEU A 517 12.35 -11.42 17.20
CA LEU A 517 12.89 -11.77 15.87
C LEU A 517 13.44 -10.54 15.12
N PHE A 518 12.71 -9.43 15.14
CA PHE A 518 13.07 -8.21 14.40
C PHE A 518 13.91 -7.22 15.24
N GLN A 519 14.38 -7.63 16.40
CA GLN A 519 15.26 -6.79 17.21
C GLN A 519 16.56 -6.43 16.45
N GLY A 520 16.91 -5.15 16.43
CA GLY A 520 18.05 -4.62 15.70
C GLY A 520 17.70 -3.97 14.34
N LEU A 521 16.48 -4.16 13.83
CA LEU A 521 16.04 -3.62 12.54
C LEU A 521 15.44 -2.21 12.66
N GLN A 522 16.09 -1.32 13.38
CA GLN A 522 15.57 0.02 13.67
C GLN A 522 15.43 0.91 12.43
N SER A 523 16.20 0.68 11.38
CA SER A 523 16.17 1.45 10.12
C SER A 523 15.27 0.84 9.05
N LEU A 524 14.57 -0.26 9.35
CA LEU A 524 13.79 -0.98 8.36
C LEU A 524 12.61 -0.14 7.88
N LYS A 525 12.50 0.00 6.56
CA LYS A 525 11.45 0.73 5.86
C LYS A 525 10.45 -0.21 5.20
N VAL A 526 10.94 -1.29 4.60
CA VAL A 526 10.12 -2.25 3.85
C VAL A 526 10.31 -3.65 4.42
N LEU A 527 9.21 -4.29 4.81
CA LEU A 527 9.18 -5.67 5.28
C LEU A 527 8.17 -6.49 4.48
N ARG A 528 8.66 -7.53 3.80
CA ARG A 528 7.84 -8.48 3.06
C ARG A 528 7.82 -9.83 3.75
N LEU A 529 6.64 -10.27 4.13
CA LEU A 529 6.37 -11.55 4.82
C LEU A 529 5.29 -12.37 4.12
N GLN A 530 4.92 -11.99 2.89
CA GLN A 530 3.87 -12.65 2.13
C GLN A 530 4.13 -14.15 1.98
N GLY A 531 3.07 -14.95 1.88
CA GLY A 531 3.20 -16.39 1.68
C GLY A 531 3.85 -17.12 2.86
N ASN A 532 3.77 -16.58 4.08
CA ASN A 532 4.09 -17.30 5.30
C ASN A 532 2.79 -17.80 5.96
N PRO A 533 2.77 -18.97 6.62
CA PRO A 533 1.56 -19.47 7.27
C PRO A 533 1.00 -18.52 8.33
N SER A 534 -0.32 -18.45 8.48
CA SER A 534 -0.99 -17.58 9.45
C SER A 534 -0.52 -17.80 10.91
N ALA A 535 -0.10 -19.01 11.25
CA ALA A 535 0.48 -19.34 12.54
C ALA A 535 1.75 -18.53 12.88
N PHE A 536 2.47 -18.01 11.85
CA PHE A 536 3.62 -17.13 12.01
C PHE A 536 3.24 -15.84 12.77
N PHE A 537 2.07 -15.29 12.48
CA PHE A 537 1.66 -13.99 12.97
C PHE A 537 1.05 -13.99 14.38
N ARG A 538 0.87 -15.18 15.00
CA ARG A 538 0.31 -15.27 16.36
C ARG A 538 1.23 -14.74 17.46
N ASN A 539 2.55 -14.83 17.27
CA ASN A 539 3.54 -14.49 18.31
C ASN A 539 4.54 -13.43 17.82
N VAL A 540 4.45 -12.97 16.58
CA VAL A 540 5.37 -11.97 16.05
C VAL A 540 5.09 -10.61 16.67
N SER A 541 6.14 -9.87 17.03
CA SER A 541 6.03 -8.47 17.46
C SER A 541 6.78 -7.58 16.47
N PHE A 542 6.13 -6.52 16.03
CA PHE A 542 6.71 -5.48 15.18
C PHE A 542 7.19 -4.25 15.99
N GLU A 543 7.22 -4.33 17.30
CA GLU A 543 7.56 -3.22 18.21
C GLU A 543 8.93 -2.58 17.98
N PHE A 544 9.85 -3.32 17.33
CA PHE A 544 11.20 -2.84 17.03
C PHE A 544 11.30 -2.07 15.69
N LEU A 545 10.22 -2.05 14.88
CA LEU A 545 10.22 -1.55 13.51
C LEU A 545 9.66 -0.12 13.41
N LEU A 546 10.22 0.82 14.18
CA LEU A 546 9.69 2.17 14.35
C LEU A 546 9.67 3.02 13.07
N ASN A 547 10.51 2.70 12.08
CA ASN A 547 10.63 3.42 10.81
C ASN A 547 9.99 2.69 9.63
N LEU A 548 9.20 1.65 9.90
CA LEU A 548 8.57 0.84 8.85
C LEU A 548 7.52 1.67 8.10
N THR A 549 7.67 1.73 6.76
CA THR A 549 6.76 2.45 5.86
C THR A 549 5.92 1.52 5.00
N GLU A 550 6.43 0.32 4.71
CA GLU A 550 5.74 -0.69 3.88
C GLU A 550 5.77 -2.05 4.57
N LEU A 551 4.59 -2.67 4.72
CA LEU A 551 4.42 -4.00 5.30
C LEU A 551 3.51 -4.86 4.41
N ASP A 552 4.03 -5.99 3.93
CA ASP A 552 3.27 -6.97 3.16
C ASP A 552 3.17 -8.28 3.94
N ILE A 553 1.93 -8.64 4.33
CA ILE A 553 1.59 -9.87 5.05
C ILE A 553 0.57 -10.70 4.24
N SER A 554 0.59 -10.61 2.94
CA SER A 554 -0.38 -11.27 2.08
C SER A 554 -0.16 -12.78 1.96
N ALA A 555 -1.16 -13.47 1.44
CA ALA A 555 -1.12 -14.90 1.07
C ALA A 555 -0.72 -15.84 2.21
N THR A 556 -1.31 -15.68 3.40
CA THR A 556 -1.02 -16.53 4.57
C THR A 556 -1.93 -17.78 4.66
N VAL A 557 -2.95 -17.84 3.84
CA VAL A 557 -3.91 -18.94 3.77
C VAL A 557 -3.69 -19.71 2.47
N TYR A 558 -3.23 -20.95 2.57
CA TYR A 558 -2.97 -21.84 1.44
C TYR A 558 -4.16 -22.73 1.08
N THR A 559 -4.96 -23.11 2.10
CA THR A 559 -6.13 -23.96 1.93
C THR A 559 -7.37 -23.35 2.58
N MET A 560 -8.56 -23.82 2.20
CA MET A 560 -9.81 -23.38 2.80
C MET A 560 -9.91 -23.70 4.31
N THR A 561 -9.10 -24.62 4.79
CA THR A 561 -9.07 -25.08 6.20
C THR A 561 -8.06 -24.33 7.06
N ASP A 562 -7.18 -23.52 6.44
CA ASP A 562 -6.21 -22.73 7.20
C ASP A 562 -6.90 -21.63 8.00
N PRO A 563 -6.51 -21.40 9.25
CA PRO A 563 -7.09 -20.33 10.03
C PRO A 563 -6.72 -18.97 9.44
N PRO A 564 -7.65 -18.01 9.44
CA PRO A 564 -7.35 -16.64 9.03
C PRO A 564 -6.30 -15.99 9.94
N ILE A 565 -5.68 -14.92 9.49
CA ILE A 565 -4.85 -14.07 10.37
C ILE A 565 -5.72 -13.55 11.51
N SER A 566 -5.22 -13.70 12.73
CA SER A 566 -5.82 -13.08 13.92
C SER A 566 -5.16 -11.72 14.15
N PHE A 567 -5.95 -10.65 14.12
CA PHE A 567 -5.50 -9.33 14.50
C PHE A 567 -5.59 -9.20 16.02
N GLU A 568 -4.47 -9.44 16.72
CA GLU A 568 -4.37 -8.99 18.10
C GLU A 568 -4.31 -7.46 18.12
N LYS A 569 -4.99 -6.82 19.08
CA LYS A 569 -5.13 -5.35 19.21
C LYS A 569 -3.81 -4.56 19.15
N GLU A 570 -2.68 -5.23 19.32
CA GLU A 570 -1.37 -4.61 19.43
C GLU A 570 -0.45 -4.87 18.24
N LEU A 571 -0.90 -5.62 17.20
CA LEU A 571 -0.02 -6.02 16.10
C LEU A 571 0.66 -4.83 15.41
N PHE A 572 -0.07 -3.72 15.19
CA PHE A 572 0.44 -2.52 14.52
C PHE A 572 0.78 -1.37 15.49
N LYS A 573 0.73 -1.57 16.80
CA LYS A 573 0.78 -0.53 17.83
C LYS A 573 1.96 0.45 17.74
N LYS A 574 3.10 0.02 17.25
CA LYS A 574 4.33 0.85 17.16
C LYS A 574 4.72 1.27 15.75
N LEU A 575 3.89 0.97 14.76
CA LEU A 575 4.17 1.24 13.36
C LEU A 575 3.69 2.64 12.90
N GLY A 576 3.95 3.67 13.68
CA GLY A 576 3.44 5.03 13.43
C GLY A 576 3.89 5.69 12.12
N GLN A 577 4.88 5.12 11.42
CA GLN A 577 5.36 5.59 10.11
C GLN A 577 4.83 4.76 8.94
N LEU A 578 3.97 3.76 9.20
CA LEU A 578 3.48 2.85 8.18
C LEU A 578 2.57 3.59 7.19
N ARG A 579 2.90 3.49 5.90
CA ARG A 579 2.15 4.10 4.78
C ARG A 579 1.46 3.07 3.91
N ASN A 580 2.12 1.95 3.63
CA ASN A 580 1.61 0.91 2.74
C ASN A 580 1.42 -0.39 3.51
N LEU A 581 0.19 -0.90 3.53
CA LEU A 581 -0.16 -2.16 4.17
C LEU A 581 -0.89 -3.07 3.19
N THR A 582 -0.29 -4.24 2.91
CA THR A 582 -0.89 -5.27 2.06
C THR A 582 -1.28 -6.49 2.89
N LEU A 583 -2.56 -6.84 2.85
CA LEU A 583 -3.19 -7.94 3.60
C LEU A 583 -3.97 -8.88 2.69
N ASP A 584 -3.56 -9.03 1.43
CA ASP A 584 -4.27 -9.80 0.41
C ASP A 584 -4.26 -11.30 0.72
N ASN A 585 -5.35 -11.99 0.38
CA ASN A 585 -5.45 -13.46 0.46
C ASN A 585 -5.10 -14.03 1.84
N ASN A 586 -5.68 -13.46 2.89
CA ASN A 586 -5.43 -13.85 4.28
C ASN A 586 -6.65 -14.52 4.96
N GLY A 587 -7.74 -14.73 4.20
CA GLY A 587 -8.96 -15.33 4.72
C GLY A 587 -9.70 -14.45 5.74
N ILE A 588 -9.39 -13.14 5.81
CA ILE A 588 -9.96 -12.19 6.77
C ILE A 588 -11.46 -12.10 6.58
N GLN A 589 -12.23 -12.36 7.64
CA GLN A 589 -13.69 -12.29 7.64
C GLN A 589 -14.23 -10.97 8.20
N PHE A 590 -13.55 -10.41 9.18
CA PHE A 590 -13.86 -9.12 9.77
C PHE A 590 -12.58 -8.40 10.21
N LEU A 591 -12.65 -7.08 10.29
CA LEU A 591 -11.59 -6.23 10.81
C LEU A 591 -12.09 -5.59 12.11
N PRO A 592 -11.34 -5.64 13.21
CA PRO A 592 -11.65 -4.85 14.42
C PRO A 592 -11.67 -3.36 14.11
N GLU A 593 -12.58 -2.61 14.71
CA GLU A 593 -12.74 -1.16 14.47
C GLU A 593 -11.49 -0.35 14.86
N ASP A 594 -10.72 -0.84 15.83
CA ASP A 594 -9.52 -0.20 16.36
C ASP A 594 -8.22 -0.68 15.69
N VAL A 595 -8.30 -1.54 14.64
CA VAL A 595 -7.12 -2.17 14.02
C VAL A 595 -6.09 -1.17 13.48
N PHE A 596 -6.53 -0.02 12.97
CA PHE A 596 -5.64 0.99 12.37
C PHE A 596 -5.45 2.26 13.23
N THR A 597 -5.93 2.26 14.47
CA THR A 597 -5.85 3.44 15.38
C THR A 597 -4.42 3.94 15.62
N ASN A 598 -3.45 3.04 15.56
CA ASN A 598 -2.05 3.35 15.88
C ASN A 598 -1.19 3.61 14.62
N VAL A 599 -1.78 3.65 13.44
CA VAL A 599 -1.07 3.84 12.15
C VAL A 599 -1.68 4.97 11.31
N PRO A 600 -1.68 6.22 11.84
CA PRO A 600 -2.39 7.35 11.22
C PRO A 600 -1.78 7.79 9.88
N MET A 601 -0.57 7.34 9.54
CA MET A 601 0.14 7.70 8.31
C MET A 601 -0.16 6.75 7.15
N LEU A 602 -1.12 5.82 7.30
CA LEU A 602 -1.50 4.91 6.22
C LEU A 602 -2.08 5.67 5.03
N GLU A 603 -1.46 5.45 3.87
CA GLU A 603 -1.84 6.00 2.57
C GLU A 603 -2.44 4.91 1.66
N HIS A 604 -1.97 3.68 1.81
CA HIS A 604 -2.30 2.54 0.97
C HIS A 604 -2.72 1.32 1.80
N ILE A 605 -3.93 0.81 1.57
CA ILE A 605 -4.43 -0.44 2.18
C ILE A 605 -4.95 -1.34 1.07
N SER A 606 -4.38 -2.55 0.97
CA SER A 606 -4.88 -3.62 0.11
C SER A 606 -5.39 -4.81 0.93
N LEU A 607 -6.62 -5.23 0.65
CA LEU A 607 -7.35 -6.32 1.31
C LEU A 607 -7.96 -7.29 0.28
N ARG A 608 -7.36 -7.40 -0.89
CA ARG A 608 -7.87 -8.25 -1.99
C ARG A 608 -7.97 -9.71 -1.61
N TYR A 609 -8.88 -10.42 -2.27
CA TYR A 609 -9.01 -11.88 -2.12
C TYR A 609 -9.20 -12.35 -0.67
N ASN A 610 -9.89 -11.57 0.16
CA ASN A 610 -10.26 -11.96 1.51
C ASN A 610 -11.73 -12.44 1.57
N ARG A 611 -12.26 -12.60 2.77
CA ARG A 611 -13.65 -13.06 3.02
C ARG A 611 -14.43 -12.02 3.82
N LEU A 612 -14.09 -10.74 3.65
CA LEU A 612 -14.78 -9.65 4.33
C LEU A 612 -16.25 -9.60 3.89
N THR A 613 -17.14 -9.66 4.86
CA THR A 613 -18.60 -9.55 4.61
C THR A 613 -19.10 -8.13 4.81
N ASN A 614 -18.48 -7.39 5.73
CA ASN A 614 -18.80 -6.00 6.02
C ASN A 614 -17.55 -5.24 6.43
N ILE A 615 -17.62 -3.93 6.34
CA ILE A 615 -16.58 -3.01 6.82
C ILE A 615 -17.23 -1.91 7.65
N SER A 616 -16.64 -1.62 8.82
CA SER A 616 -17.11 -0.51 9.68
C SER A 616 -16.55 0.83 9.18
N GLU A 617 -17.37 1.87 9.22
CA GLU A 617 -16.96 3.25 8.88
C GLU A 617 -15.81 3.75 9.78
N ASP A 618 -15.79 3.33 11.04
CA ASP A 618 -14.79 3.76 12.02
C ASP A 618 -13.37 3.28 11.67
N ILE A 619 -13.24 2.18 10.90
CA ILE A 619 -11.94 1.72 10.40
C ILE A 619 -11.29 2.76 9.51
N LEU A 620 -12.05 3.38 8.59
CA LEU A 620 -11.52 4.39 7.66
C LEU A 620 -11.34 5.77 8.32
N LYS A 621 -12.14 6.11 9.33
CA LYS A 621 -11.96 7.35 10.11
C LYS A 621 -10.61 7.41 10.84
N ASN A 622 -10.05 6.25 11.17
CA ASN A 622 -8.77 6.15 11.88
C ASN A 622 -7.55 6.35 10.96
N VAL A 623 -7.74 6.46 9.63
CA VAL A 623 -6.66 6.61 8.63
C VAL A 623 -6.89 7.82 7.72
N PRO A 624 -6.73 9.05 8.24
CA PRO A 624 -7.09 10.28 7.53
C PRO A 624 -6.24 10.57 6.28
N ASN A 625 -5.09 9.93 6.13
CA ASN A 625 -4.18 10.12 4.98
C ASN A 625 -4.36 9.07 3.88
N LEU A 626 -5.43 8.28 3.94
CA LEU A 626 -5.67 7.20 2.99
C LEU A 626 -5.91 7.74 1.58
N ASN A 627 -5.12 7.25 0.61
CA ASN A 627 -5.20 7.60 -0.82
C ASN A 627 -5.65 6.42 -1.70
N TYR A 628 -5.46 5.18 -1.21
CA TYR A 628 -5.76 3.97 -1.95
C TYR A 628 -6.34 2.90 -1.02
N PHE A 629 -7.51 2.37 -1.39
CA PHE A 629 -8.19 1.35 -0.63
C PHE A 629 -8.77 0.27 -1.55
N ASP A 630 -8.28 -0.95 -1.47
CA ASP A 630 -8.67 -2.03 -2.36
C ASP A 630 -9.19 -3.25 -1.60
N MET A 631 -10.45 -3.58 -1.86
CA MET A 631 -11.12 -4.79 -1.34
C MET A 631 -11.62 -5.70 -2.46
N TYR A 632 -11.04 -5.63 -3.65
CA TYR A 632 -11.46 -6.46 -4.77
C TYR A 632 -11.45 -7.95 -4.42
N MET A 633 -12.44 -8.72 -4.93
CA MET A 633 -12.61 -10.15 -4.64
C MET A 633 -12.81 -10.49 -3.16
N ASN A 634 -13.60 -9.67 -2.44
CA ASN A 634 -14.16 -10.02 -1.14
C ASN A 634 -15.60 -10.50 -1.29
N THR A 635 -16.15 -11.07 -0.21
CA THR A 635 -17.52 -11.61 -0.15
C THR A 635 -18.44 -10.65 0.60
N LEU A 636 -18.51 -9.40 0.14
CA LEU A 636 -19.34 -8.38 0.78
C LEU A 636 -20.79 -8.83 0.88
N SER A 637 -21.47 -8.48 1.97
CA SER A 637 -22.92 -8.68 2.09
C SER A 637 -23.69 -7.52 1.47
N CYS A 638 -24.81 -7.82 0.78
CA CYS A 638 -25.73 -6.78 0.29
C CYS A 638 -26.67 -6.33 1.44
N SER A 639 -26.16 -6.21 2.67
CA SER A 639 -26.90 -5.77 3.87
C SER A 639 -26.71 -4.28 4.13
N CYS A 640 -27.58 -3.73 4.97
CA CYS A 640 -27.51 -2.32 5.37
C CYS A 640 -26.19 -1.91 6.03
N ASP A 641 -25.43 -2.87 6.57
CA ASP A 641 -24.12 -2.60 7.18
C ASP A 641 -23.11 -2.03 6.18
N ASN A 642 -23.25 -2.36 4.88
CA ASN A 642 -22.36 -1.89 3.83
C ASN A 642 -22.93 -0.70 3.02
N TYR A 643 -24.13 -0.18 3.38
CA TYR A 643 -24.73 0.97 2.70
C TYR A 643 -23.86 2.21 2.77
N TRP A 644 -23.27 2.50 3.95
CA TRP A 644 -22.40 3.65 4.14
C TRP A 644 -21.19 3.60 3.17
N PHE A 645 -20.62 2.39 2.96
CA PHE A 645 -19.45 2.19 2.09
C PHE A 645 -19.79 2.44 0.62
N GLN A 646 -20.97 1.98 0.14
CA GLN A 646 -21.44 2.30 -1.20
C GLN A 646 -21.64 3.81 -1.39
N ASN A 647 -22.28 4.47 -0.43
CA ASN A 647 -22.51 5.90 -0.49
C ASN A 647 -21.19 6.68 -0.42
N TRP A 648 -20.31 6.29 0.49
CA TRP A 648 -18.98 6.88 0.61
C TRP A 648 -18.15 6.70 -0.67
N SER A 649 -18.14 5.52 -1.27
CA SER A 649 -17.39 5.26 -2.52
C SER A 649 -17.85 6.08 -3.71
N LYS A 650 -19.14 6.44 -3.77
CA LYS A 650 -19.71 7.31 -4.81
C LYS A 650 -19.40 8.79 -4.59
N CYS A 651 -19.32 9.23 -3.34
CA CYS A 651 -19.09 10.64 -2.99
C CYS A 651 -17.61 10.99 -2.77
N ASN A 652 -16.76 9.97 -2.61
CA ASN A 652 -15.35 10.14 -2.32
C ASN A 652 -14.56 10.50 -3.58
N THR A 653 -13.76 11.58 -3.50
CA THR A 653 -12.87 12.05 -4.57
C THR A 653 -11.39 11.96 -4.21
N GLU A 654 -11.06 11.62 -2.97
CA GLU A 654 -9.70 11.65 -2.44
C GLU A 654 -9.06 10.26 -2.41
N VAL A 655 -9.86 9.22 -2.12
CA VAL A 655 -9.36 7.83 -2.01
C VAL A 655 -9.69 7.05 -3.26
N GLN A 656 -8.67 6.53 -3.91
CA GLN A 656 -8.84 5.65 -5.06
C GLN A 656 -9.30 4.26 -4.61
N ILE A 657 -10.45 3.79 -5.15
CA ILE A 657 -10.96 2.43 -4.93
C ILE A 657 -10.95 1.70 -6.28
N PRO A 658 -9.91 0.92 -6.58
CA PRO A 658 -9.80 0.25 -7.87
C PRO A 658 -10.88 -0.81 -8.04
N PHE A 659 -11.34 -0.98 -9.28
CA PHE A 659 -12.33 -2.00 -9.67
C PHE A 659 -13.65 -1.97 -8.89
N ILE A 660 -14.04 -0.86 -8.26
CA ILE A 660 -15.29 -0.75 -7.48
C ILE A 660 -16.51 -1.23 -8.27
N GLN A 661 -16.55 -1.00 -9.57
CA GLN A 661 -17.60 -1.44 -10.49
C GLN A 661 -17.69 -2.98 -10.61
N SER A 662 -16.62 -3.68 -10.27
CA SER A 662 -16.54 -5.14 -10.31
C SER A 662 -16.70 -5.79 -8.94
N TYR A 663 -16.91 -4.99 -7.89
CA TYR A 663 -17.17 -5.53 -6.55
C TYR A 663 -18.51 -6.25 -6.55
N LYS A 664 -18.52 -7.43 -5.95
CA LYS A 664 -19.71 -8.24 -5.83
C LYS A 664 -20.18 -8.28 -4.39
N CYS A 665 -21.49 -8.27 -4.18
CA CYS A 665 -22.07 -8.58 -2.87
C CYS A 665 -23.04 -9.75 -2.98
N PHE A 666 -23.26 -10.41 -1.86
CA PHE A 666 -24.10 -11.60 -1.76
C PHE A 666 -25.36 -11.26 -0.95
N GLY A 667 -26.53 -11.46 -1.56
CA GLY A 667 -27.84 -11.34 -0.91
C GLY A 667 -28.21 -12.59 -0.11
N LEU A 668 -29.38 -12.55 0.53
CA LEU A 668 -29.93 -13.66 1.35
C LEU A 668 -30.12 -14.96 0.56
N GLU A 669 -30.31 -14.89 -0.76
CA GLU A 669 -30.54 -16.06 -1.63
C GLU A 669 -29.24 -16.56 -2.30
N ALA A 670 -28.04 -16.13 -1.81
CA ALA A 670 -26.72 -16.44 -2.38
C ALA A 670 -26.54 -16.01 -3.86
N ASN A 671 -27.36 -15.09 -4.36
CA ASN A 671 -27.19 -14.50 -5.69
C ASN A 671 -26.08 -13.44 -5.67
N GLU A 672 -25.13 -13.56 -6.59
CA GLU A 672 -24.09 -12.55 -6.79
C GLU A 672 -24.69 -11.32 -7.48
N MET A 673 -24.50 -10.15 -6.90
CA MET A 673 -24.88 -8.86 -7.47
C MET A 673 -23.70 -7.90 -7.50
N LEU A 674 -23.69 -6.97 -8.45
CA LEU A 674 -22.69 -5.89 -8.44
C LEU A 674 -23.02 -4.93 -7.30
N PHE A 675 -22.04 -4.72 -6.44
CA PHE A 675 -22.18 -3.91 -5.23
C PHE A 675 -22.58 -2.46 -5.51
N GLU A 676 -22.03 -1.87 -6.57
CA GLU A 676 -22.31 -0.49 -6.98
C GLU A 676 -23.77 -0.30 -7.39
N ASN A 677 -24.37 -1.31 -8.05
CA ASN A 677 -25.73 -1.26 -8.58
C ASN A 677 -26.79 -1.73 -7.57
N GLN A 678 -26.37 -2.18 -6.38
CA GLN A 678 -27.28 -2.65 -5.35
C GLN A 678 -28.14 -1.50 -4.83
N ASP A 679 -29.47 -1.70 -4.84
CA ASP A 679 -30.40 -0.75 -4.25
C ASP A 679 -30.47 -0.95 -2.73
N PHE A 680 -29.95 0.04 -2.00
CA PHE A 680 -30.03 0.12 -0.53
C PHE A 680 -31.10 1.10 -0.05
N SER A 681 -32.06 1.50 -0.90
CA SER A 681 -33.13 2.43 -0.53
C SER A 681 -33.95 1.93 0.66
N PHE A 682 -34.05 0.60 0.80
CA PHE A 682 -34.70 -0.03 1.96
C PHE A 682 -33.97 0.24 3.30
N CYS A 683 -32.69 0.51 3.28
CA CYS A 683 -31.92 0.82 4.49
C CYS A 683 -32.18 2.23 5.04
N THR A 684 -32.55 3.17 4.17
CA THR A 684 -32.76 4.59 4.56
C THR A 684 -34.23 4.92 4.80
N ASN A 685 -35.13 4.40 3.97
CA ASN A 685 -36.52 4.84 3.97
C ASN A 685 -37.48 3.84 4.64
N THR A 686 -37.43 2.55 4.30
CA THR A 686 -38.35 1.57 4.82
C THR A 686 -38.05 1.17 6.26
N GLY A 687 -36.79 0.95 6.60
CA GLY A 687 -36.38 0.63 7.98
C GLY A 687 -36.74 1.74 8.96
N TYR A 688 -36.52 3.00 8.55
CA TYR A 688 -36.89 4.16 9.36
C TYR A 688 -38.40 4.28 9.53
N TYR A 689 -39.20 4.11 8.45
CA TYR A 689 -40.67 4.17 8.53
C TYR A 689 -41.25 2.97 9.27
N PHE A 690 -40.75 1.75 9.09
CA PHE A 690 -41.14 0.59 9.88
C PHE A 690 -40.69 0.74 11.35
N PHE A 691 -39.52 1.27 11.63
CA PHE A 691 -39.07 1.61 12.99
C PHE A 691 -39.95 2.69 13.58
N LEU A 692 -40.24 3.78 12.84
CA LEU A 692 -41.12 4.86 13.30
C LEU A 692 -42.55 4.33 13.51
N GLY A 693 -43.07 3.52 12.60
CA GLY A 693 -44.39 2.89 12.70
C GLY A 693 -44.49 1.93 13.87
N SER A 694 -43.54 1.01 14.02
CA SER A 694 -43.48 0.09 15.16
C SER A 694 -43.17 0.82 16.48
N PHE A 695 -42.32 1.86 16.46
CA PHE A 695 -42.06 2.70 17.61
C PHE A 695 -43.30 3.52 18.01
N ILE A 696 -44.02 4.10 17.04
CA ILE A 696 -45.29 4.82 17.30
C ILE A 696 -46.36 3.86 17.85
N ILE A 697 -46.45 2.64 17.31
CA ILE A 697 -47.39 1.62 17.77
C ILE A 697 -47.04 1.13 19.17
N THR A 698 -45.78 0.75 19.40
CA THR A 698 -45.29 0.31 20.73
C THR A 698 -45.29 1.45 21.74
N PHE A 699 -44.91 2.65 21.34
CA PHE A 699 -44.93 3.83 22.21
C PHE A 699 -46.37 4.26 22.50
N SER A 700 -47.33 4.20 21.56
CA SER A 700 -48.74 4.46 21.81
C SER A 700 -49.36 3.37 22.68
N LEU A 701 -49.01 2.09 22.52
CA LEU A 701 -49.44 1.02 23.41
C LEU A 701 -48.82 1.16 24.80
N LEU A 702 -47.54 1.52 24.92
CA LEU A 702 -46.87 1.82 26.18
C LEU A 702 -47.42 3.11 26.84
N THR A 703 -47.70 4.15 26.04
CA THR A 703 -48.31 5.40 26.59
C THR A 703 -49.71 5.22 26.96
N VAL A 704 -50.55 4.42 26.24
CA VAL A 704 -51.87 4.05 26.61
C VAL A 704 -51.85 3.21 27.92
N ASN A 705 -50.91 2.23 27.99
CA ASN A 705 -50.77 1.42 29.19
C ASN A 705 -50.22 2.25 30.37
N LEU A 706 -49.25 3.14 30.15
CA LEU A 706 -48.76 4.09 31.16
C LEU A 706 -49.81 5.16 31.54
N LEU A 707 -50.64 5.61 30.57
CA LEU A 707 -51.78 6.50 30.85
C LEU A 707 -52.84 5.77 31.61
N VAL A 708 -53.20 4.54 31.27
CA VAL A 708 -54.16 3.75 32.05
C VAL A 708 -53.64 3.47 33.44
N VAL A 709 -52.38 3.10 33.61
CA VAL A 709 -51.76 2.84 34.92
C VAL A 709 -51.53 4.14 35.70
N LYS A 710 -50.99 5.19 35.07
CA LYS A 710 -50.77 6.50 35.73
C LYS A 710 -52.02 7.33 35.90
N LEU A 711 -52.98 7.32 34.95
CA LEU A 711 -54.25 8.01 35.16
C LEU A 711 -55.06 7.36 36.30
N LYS A 712 -55.05 6.03 36.41
CA LYS A 712 -55.69 5.35 37.55
C LYS A 712 -55.15 5.81 38.89
N TRP A 713 -53.83 6.00 38.99
CA TRP A 713 -53.17 6.49 40.16
C TRP A 713 -53.23 8.02 40.29
N THR A 714 -53.06 8.76 39.20
CA THR A 714 -53.10 10.25 39.22
C THR A 714 -54.53 10.77 39.44
N VAL A 715 -55.52 10.11 38.86
CA VAL A 715 -56.94 10.44 39.16
C VAL A 715 -57.28 10.09 40.58
N ARG A 716 -56.77 8.97 41.11
CA ARG A 716 -56.93 8.62 42.51
C ARG A 716 -56.16 9.55 43.44
N TYR A 717 -54.95 9.96 43.05
CA TYR A 717 -54.17 11.00 43.76
C TYR A 717 -54.85 12.37 43.66
N MET A 718 -55.32 12.78 42.49
CA MET A 718 -56.08 14.03 42.34
C MET A 718 -57.40 13.98 43.10
N TYR A 719 -58.09 12.81 43.08
CA TYR A 719 -59.30 12.64 43.93
C TYR A 719 -58.96 12.74 45.41
N CYS A 720 -57.94 12.13 45.93
CA CYS A 720 -57.42 12.33 47.30
C CYS A 720 -57.03 13.77 47.60
N MET A 721 -56.34 14.44 46.64
CA MET A 721 -55.97 15.86 46.82
C MET A 721 -57.22 16.79 46.80
N LEU A 722 -58.20 16.52 45.99
CA LEU A 722 -59.48 17.25 46.00
C LEU A 722 -60.28 16.96 47.26
N GLU A 723 -60.28 15.75 47.78
CA GLU A 723 -60.93 15.40 49.03
C GLU A 723 -60.27 16.07 50.22
N VAL A 724 -58.89 16.11 50.23
CA VAL A 724 -58.12 16.89 51.23
C VAL A 724 -58.41 18.37 51.11
N TRP A 725 -58.47 18.92 49.84
CA TRP A 725 -58.75 20.33 49.60
C TRP A 725 -60.18 20.73 49.99
N PHE A 726 -61.15 19.81 49.73
CA PHE A 726 -62.52 20.00 50.17
C PHE A 726 -62.70 19.91 51.67
N ARG A 727 -62.02 19.02 52.41
CA ARG A 727 -62.00 18.91 53.90
C ARG A 727 -61.33 20.11 54.50
N TRP A 728 -60.23 20.62 53.89
CA TRP A 728 -59.52 21.83 54.35
C TRP A 728 -60.40 23.10 54.31
N LYS A 729 -61.30 23.17 53.37
CA LYS A 729 -62.21 24.38 53.28
C LYS A 729 -63.38 24.31 54.29
N LEU A 730 -63.50 23.18 54.97
CA LEU A 730 -64.61 22.98 55.99
C LEU A 730 -64.17 22.97 57.45
N GLU A 731 -62.87 22.89 57.75
CA GLU A 731 -62.36 22.80 59.13
C GLU A 731 -61.28 23.85 59.45
N THR A 732 -61.67 24.98 60.00
CA THR A 732 -60.80 25.86 60.81
C THR A 732 -61.18 25.68 62.25
N THR A 733 -60.53 24.72 62.94
CA THR A 733 -60.53 24.62 64.42
C THR A 733 -59.25 23.90 64.84
N ASP A 734 -58.63 24.32 65.97
CA ASP A 734 -57.41 23.77 66.57
C ASP A 734 -57.48 22.24 66.70
N LYS A 735 -56.65 21.55 65.86
CA LYS A 735 -56.58 20.07 65.91
C LYS A 735 -55.68 19.63 67.04
N VAL A 736 -56.28 18.95 68.05
CA VAL A 736 -55.52 18.17 69.03
C VAL A 736 -54.98 16.93 68.34
N HIS A 737 -53.70 16.89 68.06
CA HIS A 737 -53.06 15.70 67.44
C HIS A 737 -53.04 14.56 68.46
N LYS A 738 -53.37 13.36 67.93
CA LYS A 738 -53.46 12.10 68.71
C LYS A 738 -52.06 11.59 69.11
N TYR A 739 -51.05 11.90 68.30
CA TYR A 739 -49.66 11.48 68.52
C TYR A 739 -48.69 12.68 68.39
N ASP A 740 -47.59 12.60 69.09
CA ASP A 740 -46.53 13.62 68.99
C ASP A 740 -45.71 13.48 67.67
N ALA A 741 -45.48 12.24 67.27
CA ALA A 741 -44.88 11.98 65.97
C ALA A 741 -45.27 10.59 65.38
N TYR A 742 -45.36 10.50 64.05
CA TYR A 742 -45.44 9.26 63.32
C TYR A 742 -44.01 8.86 62.96
N ILE A 743 -43.64 7.57 63.12
CA ILE A 743 -42.32 7.03 62.74
C ILE A 743 -42.39 6.30 61.42
N SER A 744 -41.70 6.84 60.43
CA SER A 744 -41.47 6.19 59.14
C SER A 744 -40.07 5.56 59.14
N TYR A 745 -39.97 4.25 58.97
CA TYR A 745 -38.74 3.49 59.01
C TYR A 745 -38.80 2.28 58.04
N CYS A 746 -37.63 1.75 57.66
CA CYS A 746 -37.53 0.50 56.93
C CYS A 746 -37.62 -0.72 57.89
N GLU A 747 -38.27 -1.83 57.46
CA GLU A 747 -38.41 -3.04 58.27
C GLU A 747 -37.04 -3.54 58.84
N ASP A 748 -35.94 -3.35 58.05
CA ASP A 748 -34.62 -3.70 58.53
C ASP A 748 -34.10 -2.84 59.70
N ASP A 749 -34.68 -1.67 59.87
CA ASP A 749 -34.32 -0.71 60.96
C ASP A 749 -35.23 -0.85 62.16
N GLU A 750 -36.22 -1.79 62.15
CA GLU A 750 -37.25 -1.95 63.19
C GLU A 750 -36.62 -2.23 64.57
N ILE A 751 -35.56 -3.03 64.63
CA ILE A 751 -34.87 -3.36 65.86
C ILE A 751 -34.34 -2.06 66.53
N TRP A 752 -33.72 -1.19 65.78
CA TRP A 752 -33.23 0.10 66.30
C TRP A 752 -34.38 1.00 66.74
N VAL A 753 -35.47 1.02 66.01
CA VAL A 753 -36.67 1.82 66.35
C VAL A 753 -37.30 1.30 67.63
N VAL A 754 -37.45 0.00 67.83
CA VAL A 754 -38.08 -0.59 69.00
C VAL A 754 -37.19 -0.48 70.19
N GLU A 755 -35.96 -0.95 70.12
CA GLU A 755 -35.06 -1.07 71.23
C GLU A 755 -34.45 0.27 71.73
N LYS A 756 -34.19 1.20 70.82
CA LYS A 756 -33.58 2.47 71.15
C LYS A 756 -34.56 3.64 71.06
N LEU A 757 -35.21 3.83 69.90
CA LEU A 757 -36.02 5.04 69.70
C LEU A 757 -37.30 5.07 70.63
N LEU A 758 -38.10 4.00 70.57
CA LEU A 758 -39.35 3.92 71.36
C LEU A 758 -39.00 3.91 72.87
N HIS A 759 -38.02 3.09 73.27
CA HIS A 759 -37.58 3.01 74.61
C HIS A 759 -37.13 4.42 75.21
N MET A 760 -36.33 5.13 74.44
CA MET A 760 -35.80 6.42 74.88
C MET A 760 -36.85 7.55 74.87
N LEU A 761 -37.80 7.51 73.91
CA LEU A 761 -38.78 8.64 73.77
C LEU A 761 -40.09 8.39 74.50
N GLU A 762 -40.62 7.12 74.53
CA GLU A 762 -41.88 6.81 75.21
C GLU A 762 -41.68 6.42 76.67
N GLU A 763 -40.55 5.76 77.02
CA GLU A 763 -40.40 5.22 78.40
C GLU A 763 -39.47 6.05 79.31
N GLN A 764 -38.41 6.64 78.73
CA GLN A 764 -37.44 7.40 79.46
C GLN A 764 -37.57 8.92 79.31
N GLY A 765 -37.18 9.70 80.34
CA GLY A 765 -37.10 11.18 80.32
C GLY A 765 -38.26 11.89 81.08
N GLN A 766 -38.12 13.20 81.28
CA GLN A 766 -39.11 14.01 82.02
C GLN A 766 -40.47 14.20 81.29
N ARG A 767 -40.42 14.17 79.96
CA ARG A 767 -41.59 14.16 79.08
C ARG A 767 -41.60 12.91 78.23
N LYS A 768 -42.67 12.16 78.32
CA LYS A 768 -42.94 10.94 77.45
C LYS A 768 -43.73 11.37 76.29
N PHE A 769 -43.11 11.07 75.06
CA PHE A 769 -43.77 11.35 73.79
C PHE A 769 -44.72 10.24 73.44
N LYS A 770 -45.83 10.56 72.84
CA LYS A 770 -46.75 9.52 72.25
C LYS A 770 -46.46 9.34 70.77
N LEU A 771 -45.79 8.28 70.44
CA LEU A 771 -45.36 8.01 69.04
C LEU A 771 -46.35 7.06 68.32
N CYS A 772 -46.59 7.32 67.06
CA CYS A 772 -47.34 6.41 66.23
C CYS A 772 -46.38 5.43 65.58
N PHE A 773 -46.48 4.15 65.91
CA PHE A 773 -45.60 3.07 65.44
C PHE A 773 -46.36 2.03 64.67
N LYS A 774 -45.96 1.69 63.43
CA LYS A 774 -46.71 0.88 62.45
C LYS A 774 -47.24 -0.45 63.01
N PRO A 775 -46.42 -1.36 63.60
CA PRO A 775 -46.87 -2.63 64.09
C PRO A 775 -47.91 -2.55 65.23
N ARG A 776 -47.94 -1.44 65.98
CA ARG A 776 -48.85 -1.28 67.14
C ARG A 776 -50.10 -0.46 66.82
N ASP A 777 -49.99 0.55 65.97
CA ASP A 777 -51.00 1.60 65.86
C ASP A 777 -51.77 1.61 64.56
N PHE A 778 -51.30 0.79 63.51
CA PHE A 778 -52.03 0.69 62.27
C PHE A 778 -53.23 -0.23 62.38
N VAL A 779 -54.33 0.15 61.77
CA VAL A 779 -55.60 -0.61 61.83
C VAL A 779 -55.56 -1.74 60.78
N PRO A 780 -55.68 -3.02 61.20
CA PRO A 780 -55.74 -4.15 60.25
C PRO A 780 -56.96 -4.05 59.34
N GLY A 781 -56.77 -4.38 58.06
CA GLY A 781 -57.88 -4.39 57.05
C GLY A 781 -58.07 -3.06 56.33
N ILE A 782 -57.41 -1.98 56.70
CA ILE A 782 -57.40 -0.72 55.96
C ILE A 782 -56.22 -0.74 54.99
N TYR A 783 -56.38 -0.11 53.83
CA TYR A 783 -55.26 0.01 52.89
C TYR A 783 -54.03 0.67 53.55
N HIS A 784 -52.85 0.15 53.28
CA HIS A 784 -51.64 0.59 53.94
C HIS A 784 -51.38 2.11 53.79
N LEU A 785 -51.65 2.66 52.56
CA LEU A 785 -51.54 4.09 52.28
C LEU A 785 -52.55 4.94 53.10
N ASP A 786 -53.76 4.45 53.31
CA ASP A 786 -54.74 5.15 54.11
C ASP A 786 -54.32 5.20 55.60
N ASN A 787 -53.75 4.10 56.13
CA ASN A 787 -53.14 4.07 57.46
C ASN A 787 -51.98 5.03 57.63
N ILE A 788 -51.13 5.14 56.61
CA ILE A 788 -49.98 6.10 56.61
C ILE A 788 -50.55 7.53 56.58
N GLN A 789 -51.51 7.83 55.77
CA GLN A 789 -52.13 9.15 55.68
C GLN A 789 -52.80 9.56 56.97
N ASP A 790 -53.50 8.63 57.62
CA ASP A 790 -54.12 8.83 58.89
C ASP A 790 -53.05 9.02 60.01
N ALA A 791 -51.98 8.23 59.99
CA ALA A 791 -50.91 8.39 60.99
C ALA A 791 -50.16 9.72 60.82
N ILE A 792 -49.87 10.17 59.58
CA ILE A 792 -49.31 11.51 59.37
C ILE A 792 -50.24 12.63 59.75
N SER A 793 -51.53 12.53 59.38
CA SER A 793 -52.53 13.57 59.65
C SER A 793 -52.89 13.72 61.15
N ASN A 794 -52.80 12.64 61.92
CA ASN A 794 -53.07 12.62 63.38
C ASN A 794 -51.83 12.79 64.26
N SER A 795 -50.65 12.96 63.63
CA SER A 795 -49.38 13.20 64.34
C SER A 795 -48.92 14.64 64.13
N ARG A 796 -48.34 15.22 65.17
CA ARG A 796 -47.82 16.58 65.15
C ARG A 796 -46.59 16.72 64.26
N LYS A 797 -45.72 15.69 64.26
CA LYS A 797 -44.54 15.60 63.40
C LYS A 797 -44.47 14.24 62.75
N THR A 798 -43.70 14.16 61.67
CA THR A 798 -43.29 12.89 61.05
C THR A 798 -41.79 12.75 61.21
N LEU A 799 -41.38 11.68 61.85
CA LEU A 799 -40.00 11.28 62.05
C LEU A 799 -39.58 10.19 61.05
N CYS A 800 -38.74 10.56 60.10
CA CYS A 800 -38.21 9.58 59.14
C CYS A 800 -36.83 9.10 59.63
N VAL A 801 -36.73 7.79 59.87
CA VAL A 801 -35.47 7.13 60.21
C VAL A 801 -34.84 6.63 58.92
N VAL A 802 -33.76 7.27 58.50
CA VAL A 802 -33.21 7.13 57.19
C VAL A 802 -31.90 6.30 57.23
N SER A 803 -31.92 5.14 56.61
CA SER A 803 -30.75 4.28 56.33
C SER A 803 -30.59 4.10 54.81
N ARG A 804 -29.51 3.44 54.36
CA ARG A 804 -29.36 3.09 52.94
C ARG A 804 -30.52 2.23 52.46
N LYS A 805 -30.95 1.27 53.26
CA LYS A 805 -32.09 0.39 52.97
C LYS A 805 -33.40 1.12 52.93
N TYR A 806 -33.59 2.13 53.80
CA TYR A 806 -34.76 3.01 53.75
C TYR A 806 -34.90 3.72 52.40
N LEU A 807 -33.78 4.18 51.83
CA LEU A 807 -33.75 4.83 50.50
C LEU A 807 -33.97 3.84 49.36
N GLU A 808 -33.65 2.56 49.51
CA GLU A 808 -33.85 1.51 48.51
C GLU A 808 -35.30 0.97 48.52
N SER A 809 -36.00 1.05 49.61
CA SER A 809 -37.37 0.61 49.77
C SER A 809 -38.41 1.51 49.03
N GLU A 810 -39.21 0.92 48.16
CA GLU A 810 -40.24 1.67 47.43
C GLU A 810 -41.32 2.21 48.36
N TRP A 811 -41.70 1.47 49.36
CA TRP A 811 -42.67 1.87 50.35
C TRP A 811 -42.20 3.03 51.25
N CYS A 812 -41.01 2.97 51.71
CA CYS A 812 -40.41 4.05 52.52
C CYS A 812 -40.24 5.33 51.69
N ARG A 813 -40.04 5.21 50.37
CA ARG A 813 -40.02 6.35 49.43
C ARG A 813 -41.35 7.05 49.34
N GLU A 814 -42.45 6.27 49.26
CA GLU A 814 -43.79 6.82 49.20
C GLU A 814 -44.19 7.49 50.49
N GLU A 815 -43.89 6.88 51.65
CA GLU A 815 -44.13 7.47 52.97
C GLU A 815 -43.40 8.84 53.11
N MET A 816 -42.16 8.88 52.74
CA MET A 816 -41.37 10.09 52.74
C MET A 816 -41.88 11.15 51.77
N GLN A 817 -42.35 10.76 50.56
CA GLN A 817 -42.93 11.71 49.62
C GLN A 817 -44.24 12.31 50.16
N LEU A 818 -45.09 11.49 50.80
CA LEU A 818 -46.31 11.95 51.49
C LEU A 818 -45.97 12.93 52.59
N ALA A 819 -45.06 12.56 53.50
CA ALA A 819 -44.60 13.42 54.58
C ALA A 819 -43.97 14.74 54.07
N CYS A 820 -43.15 14.69 53.02
CA CYS A 820 -42.63 15.89 52.37
C CYS A 820 -43.74 16.75 51.78
N SER A 821 -44.75 16.15 51.13
CA SER A 821 -45.88 16.90 50.55
C SER A 821 -46.69 17.63 51.62
N TRP A 822 -46.92 17.03 52.77
CA TRP A 822 -47.54 17.64 53.92
C TRP A 822 -46.70 18.78 54.49
N ALA A 823 -45.38 18.59 54.70
CA ALA A 823 -44.46 19.60 55.17
C ALA A 823 -44.44 20.84 54.25
N PHE A 824 -44.51 20.65 52.94
CA PHE A 824 -44.59 21.78 52.00
C PHE A 824 -45.97 22.49 51.95
N SER A 825 -47.04 21.77 52.24
CA SER A 825 -48.38 22.33 52.18
C SER A 825 -48.74 23.19 53.38
N TYR A 826 -48.22 22.86 54.59
CA TYR A 826 -48.59 23.58 55.86
C TYR A 826 -47.58 24.65 56.30
N LYS A 827 -46.44 24.81 55.59
CA LYS A 827 -45.33 25.76 55.99
C LYS A 827 -44.83 25.64 57.43
N GLU A 828 -45.12 24.53 58.07
CA GLU A 828 -44.73 24.24 59.44
C GLU A 828 -43.58 23.24 59.48
N ASP A 829 -42.84 23.19 60.58
CA ASP A 829 -41.72 22.30 60.85
C ASP A 829 -42.25 20.87 61.25
N VAL A 830 -42.92 20.21 60.31
CA VAL A 830 -43.66 18.97 60.51
C VAL A 830 -42.80 17.71 60.25
N LEU A 831 -41.71 17.83 59.49
CA LEU A 831 -40.86 16.70 59.10
C LEU A 831 -39.50 16.76 59.77
N LEU A 832 -39.14 15.68 60.48
CA LEU A 832 -37.85 15.50 61.12
C LEU A 832 -37.19 14.24 60.54
N MET A 833 -35.89 14.35 60.25
CA MET A 833 -35.11 13.22 59.71
C MET A 833 -33.99 12.82 60.64
N VAL A 834 -33.87 11.55 60.86
CA VAL A 834 -32.76 10.93 61.62
C VAL A 834 -32.02 10.01 60.70
N PHE A 835 -30.73 10.27 60.44
CA PHE A 835 -29.86 9.41 59.67
C PHE A 835 -29.14 8.43 60.60
N LEU A 836 -29.27 7.14 60.31
CA LEU A 836 -28.63 6.07 61.09
C LEU A 836 -27.19 5.80 60.63
N GLU A 837 -26.84 6.20 59.46
CA GLU A 837 -25.53 6.02 58.83
C GLU A 837 -25.23 7.16 57.84
N GLU A 838 -23.95 7.38 57.54
CA GLU A 838 -23.55 8.39 56.57
C GLU A 838 -23.96 7.97 55.16
N ILE A 839 -24.79 8.79 54.50
CA ILE A 839 -25.32 8.54 53.16
C ILE A 839 -24.60 9.44 52.14
N PRO A 840 -23.87 8.89 51.18
CA PRO A 840 -23.15 9.65 50.15
C PRO A 840 -24.09 10.55 49.33
N GLU A 841 -23.68 11.77 48.99
CA GLU A 841 -24.50 12.76 48.25
C GLU A 841 -25.03 12.26 46.90
N TYR A 842 -24.28 11.40 46.21
CA TYR A 842 -24.73 10.87 44.92
C TYR A 842 -25.97 9.96 45.00
N ARG A 843 -26.20 9.27 46.12
CA ARG A 843 -27.39 8.47 46.35
C ARG A 843 -28.63 9.35 46.69
N LEU A 844 -28.43 10.53 47.12
CA LEU A 844 -29.49 11.52 47.39
C LEU A 844 -29.87 12.32 46.12
N SER A 845 -29.11 12.18 45.03
CA SER A 845 -29.34 12.91 43.76
C SER A 845 -30.70 12.61 43.12
N ALA A 846 -31.23 11.41 43.31
CA ALA A 846 -32.54 10.99 42.80
C ALA A 846 -33.73 11.64 43.56
N TYR A 847 -33.48 12.29 44.68
CA TYR A 847 -34.51 12.82 45.59
C TYR A 847 -34.43 14.36 45.67
N HIS A 848 -34.85 15.05 44.63
CA HIS A 848 -34.74 16.51 44.54
C HIS A 848 -35.38 17.27 45.74
N LYS A 849 -36.54 16.81 46.23
CA LYS A 849 -37.24 17.42 47.39
C LYS A 849 -36.47 17.17 48.70
N LEU A 850 -35.95 15.97 48.89
CA LEU A 850 -35.16 15.59 50.06
C LEU A 850 -33.86 16.42 50.16
N ARG A 851 -33.16 16.59 49.04
CA ARG A 851 -31.93 17.38 48.96
C ARG A 851 -32.16 18.85 49.34
N LYS A 852 -33.36 19.38 49.04
CA LYS A 852 -33.72 20.75 49.41
C LYS A 852 -33.94 20.85 50.92
N LEU A 853 -34.55 19.85 51.55
CA LEU A 853 -34.80 19.80 53.02
C LEU A 853 -33.47 19.58 53.80
N ILE A 854 -32.59 18.71 53.32
CA ILE A 854 -31.24 18.49 53.92
C ILE A 854 -30.44 19.79 53.90
N LYS A 855 -30.49 20.55 52.81
CA LYS A 855 -29.83 21.89 52.73
C LYS A 855 -30.38 22.93 53.73
N GLN A 856 -31.57 22.70 54.28
CA GLN A 856 -32.20 23.53 55.26
C GLN A 856 -31.91 23.15 56.73
N ASN A 857 -31.04 22.17 56.97
CA ASN A 857 -30.59 21.68 58.32
C ASN A 857 -31.68 21.10 59.17
N THR A 858 -32.64 20.35 58.64
CA THR A 858 -33.74 19.71 59.38
C THR A 858 -33.51 18.22 59.62
N TYR A 859 -32.27 17.81 59.88
CA TYR A 859 -31.91 16.42 60.16
C TYR A 859 -30.98 16.28 61.35
N ILE A 860 -30.97 15.07 61.97
CA ILE A 860 -30.09 14.70 63.06
C ILE A 860 -29.42 13.38 62.73
N ASP A 861 -28.08 13.31 62.82
CA ASP A 861 -27.31 12.12 62.59
C ASP A 861 -27.17 11.29 63.90
N TRP A 862 -27.29 9.96 63.69
CA TRP A 862 -26.97 9.00 64.75
C TRP A 862 -25.45 8.94 64.95
N PRO A 863 -24.97 9.17 66.22
CA PRO A 863 -23.52 9.24 66.48
C PRO A 863 -22.87 7.85 66.40
N GLU A 864 -21.70 7.79 65.82
CA GLU A 864 -20.86 6.56 65.80
C GLU A 864 -20.24 6.27 67.18
N ASP A 865 -19.96 7.31 67.98
CA ASP A 865 -19.43 7.21 69.36
C ASP A 865 -20.57 7.12 70.39
N PRO A 866 -20.63 6.07 71.26
CA PRO A 866 -21.67 5.92 72.27
C PRO A 866 -21.80 7.15 73.19
N ARG A 867 -20.78 7.96 73.41
CA ARG A 867 -20.79 9.17 74.21
C ARG A 867 -21.59 10.31 73.54
N GLY A 868 -21.84 10.22 72.25
CA GLY A 868 -22.68 11.15 71.54
C GLY A 868 -24.17 10.87 71.65
N GLU A 869 -24.58 9.69 72.10
CA GLU A 869 -26.00 9.28 72.16
C GLU A 869 -26.81 10.18 73.03
N GLU A 870 -26.29 10.65 74.17
CA GLU A 870 -27.02 11.57 75.07
C GLU A 870 -27.35 12.92 74.38
N VAL A 871 -26.40 13.48 73.64
CA VAL A 871 -26.58 14.71 72.91
C VAL A 871 -27.59 14.51 71.73
N PHE A 872 -27.56 13.32 71.06
CA PHE A 872 -28.52 12.95 70.06
C PHE A 872 -29.94 12.93 70.63
N TRP A 873 -30.17 12.23 71.73
CA TRP A 873 -31.48 12.15 72.34
C TRP A 873 -31.99 13.53 72.89
N LEU A 874 -31.13 14.40 73.41
CA LEU A 874 -31.47 15.77 73.78
C LEU A 874 -31.94 16.58 72.56
N LYS A 875 -31.18 16.50 71.40
CA LYS A 875 -31.55 17.21 70.18
C LYS A 875 -32.86 16.68 69.60
N LEU A 876 -33.05 15.38 69.59
CA LEU A 876 -34.26 14.76 69.09
C LEU A 876 -35.49 15.10 69.87
N ARG A 877 -35.40 15.12 71.24
CA ARG A 877 -36.47 15.58 72.14
C ARG A 877 -36.80 17.07 71.95
N GLN A 878 -35.79 17.91 71.87
CA GLN A 878 -35.99 19.33 71.54
C GLN A 878 -36.68 19.56 70.20
N ALA A 879 -36.26 18.83 69.17
CA ALA A 879 -36.88 18.90 67.86
C ALA A 879 -38.34 18.42 67.87
N LEU A 880 -38.67 17.41 68.68
CA LEU A 880 -40.04 16.92 68.86
C LEU A 880 -40.87 17.89 69.69
N ASP A 881 -40.32 18.67 70.62
CA ASP A 881 -41.03 19.65 71.55
C ASP A 881 -41.47 20.95 70.79
N GLY A 882 -40.93 21.23 69.62
CA GLY A 882 -41.31 22.40 68.80
C GLY A 882 -40.53 23.69 69.15
N GLY A 883 -39.39 23.56 69.82
CA GLY A 883 -38.50 24.69 70.06
C GLY A 883 -37.91 25.25 68.82
N LYS A 884 -38.09 26.54 68.50
CA LYS A 884 -37.44 27.21 67.35
C LYS A 884 -35.95 27.16 67.55
N TYR A 885 -35.25 26.47 66.62
CA TYR A 885 -33.81 26.54 66.52
C TYR A 885 -33.40 27.98 66.14
N HIS A 886 -32.97 28.75 67.13
CA HIS A 886 -32.11 29.91 66.93
C HIS A 886 -30.72 29.35 66.57
N LYS A 887 -30.17 29.79 65.47
CA LYS A 887 -28.77 29.57 65.08
C LYS A 887 -27.86 29.89 66.24
N MET A 888 -27.35 28.91 66.92
CA MET A 888 -26.11 29.02 67.69
C MET A 888 -24.99 28.43 66.87
N SER A 889 -24.32 29.26 66.08
CA SER A 889 -22.96 29.00 65.64
C SER A 889 -22.07 29.12 66.90
N PHE A 890 -21.59 28.03 67.41
CA PHE A 890 -20.37 28.03 68.23
C PHE A 890 -19.68 26.70 68.21
N LEU A 891 -18.47 26.73 67.58
CA LEU A 891 -17.26 26.02 67.98
C LEU A 891 -17.39 24.54 68.43
N PHE A 892 -17.00 23.60 67.56
CA PHE A 892 -15.80 22.77 67.80
C PHE A 892 -15.40 22.08 66.52
N LYS A 893 -14.10 22.18 66.23
CA LYS A 893 -13.42 21.57 65.12
C LYS A 893 -13.59 20.07 65.06
#